data_94b33c2181389ceaa9809caf859b7b03
#
_entry.id   94b33c2181389ceaa9809caf859b7b03
#
_cell.length_a   1.000
_cell.length_b   1.000
_cell.length_c   1.000
_cell.angle_alpha   90.00
_cell.angle_beta   90.00
_cell.angle_gamma   90.00
#
_symmetry.space_group_name_H-M   'P 1'
#
loop_
_entity.id
_entity.type
_entity.pdbx_description
1 polymer ?
#
loop_
_entity_poly.entity_id
_entity_poly.type
_entity_poly.pdbx_seq_one_letter_code
_entity_poly.pdbx_strand_id
1 'polypeptide(L)'
;MWAFSRQPRGIIGGFCMIRKEKMQTALVWATAAAIIFGYSFSNIGSVTVFSYEKQITTKTEENLSDQYPSEWGEDAAFIHFDGDEVQINGEGVQWENQILYIKTAGTYVISGELLDGQILVDAEEEDEVQIVLNGAEIHCEDQAAIYAKQCRYLILTLAEGSKNKISDGETYVFEDGEDEPDSVIFSKDDLIINGTGELEAEGNYAHGIVSKDDLILVSGTIHVTSVKDGVKGKDSVTAENPNITIISGEDGICSNNDSDSEKGTIVLKDGTYTITAEEDGIQAETALEILGGTYEITTGGGSENGTKSITFGEKMERPEDGMMEKPEDGMMEKPEDGMMEKPEDGTLQKPGGEYTPADAVSAASEETDVSRKGIKSGTQLVIEGGSFVLNTADDSIHTNGDAQILDGTFEISSGDDGVHADGKLIIEDGILNIADSYEGLEGSNVEISGGEISVLSSDDGINAAGGSDSSEQGGFPQDSFKGDENYKILISGGNVSINASGDGIDSNGNIEISGGVVLVDGPISGGEGALDYGLEAKITGGILVAAGSSGMAQGLSSDSEVPSVMLYFNEVQEAQTRVTILDEDNNVIISFVPQKEYQSIVLSSEKLEEGNTYTLMSGGTIEGEDTNFAEDGKLEGAQELTTVTIDQISKSISEDGTERENLGGMMGAPGQRM
;
A
#
# COMPACT_ATOMS: atom_id res chain seq x y z
N MET A 1 32.86 -44.88 -58.89
CA MET A 1 32.03 -45.99 -58.41
C MET A 1 31.22 -45.44 -57.25
N TRP A 2 29.99 -45.08 -57.52
CA TRP A 2 28.74 -45.61 -57.03
C TRP A 2 28.76 -45.89 -55.50
N ALA A 3 27.89 -45.30 -54.60
CA ALA A 3 26.45 -45.26 -54.68
C ALA A 3 25.82 -44.28 -53.62
N PHE A 4 24.68 -43.77 -53.99
CA PHE A 4 23.61 -43.11 -53.25
C PHE A 4 23.30 -43.73 -51.91
N SER A 5 22.94 -42.84 -50.91
CA SER A 5 21.85 -43.16 -50.04
C SER A 5 21.15 -41.89 -49.51
N ARG A 6 19.86 -41.92 -49.64
CA ARG A 6 18.85 -40.86 -49.38
C ARG A 6 18.66 -40.64 -47.89
N GLN A 7 18.48 -39.39 -47.53
CA GLN A 7 17.79 -39.00 -46.28
C GLN A 7 16.25 -39.13 -46.44
N PRO A 8 15.51 -39.45 -45.37
CA PRO A 8 14.10 -39.13 -45.31
C PRO A 8 13.88 -37.81 -44.50
N ARG A 9 13.20 -36.88 -45.14
CA ARG A 9 12.52 -35.76 -44.46
C ARG A 9 11.31 -36.33 -43.73
N GLY A 10 11.07 -35.88 -42.47
CA GLY A 10 9.86 -36.22 -41.75
C GLY A 10 9.70 -35.38 -40.49
N ILE A 11 8.95 -34.31 -40.61
CA ILE A 11 7.87 -33.89 -39.72
C ILE A 11 8.20 -33.87 -38.21
N ILE A 12 8.59 -32.71 -37.68
CA ILE A 12 8.34 -32.31 -36.31
C ILE A 12 7.88 -30.84 -36.33
N GLY A 13 6.60 -30.63 -36.35
CA GLY A 13 5.99 -29.32 -36.29
C GLY A 13 4.48 -29.49 -36.26
N GLY A 14 3.92 -29.90 -35.14
CA GLY A 14 2.48 -30.08 -35.08
C GLY A 14 1.93 -30.62 -33.77
N PHE A 15 2.68 -30.66 -32.69
CA PHE A 15 2.19 -31.30 -31.46
C PHE A 15 2.11 -30.38 -30.21
N CYS A 16 2.44 -29.10 -30.34
CA CYS A 16 2.43 -28.20 -29.16
C CYS A 16 1.20 -27.27 -29.07
N MET A 17 0.44 -27.09 -30.17
CA MET A 17 -0.74 -26.21 -30.13
C MET A 17 -2.07 -26.91 -29.78
N ILE A 18 -2.15 -28.23 -29.89
CA ILE A 18 -3.40 -28.95 -29.60
C ILE A 18 -3.62 -29.20 -28.09
N ARG A 19 -2.59 -29.00 -27.25
CA ARG A 19 -2.70 -29.25 -25.81
C ARG A 19 -3.23 -28.06 -24.99
N LYS A 20 -3.07 -26.82 -25.47
CA LYS A 20 -3.62 -25.63 -24.77
C LYS A 20 -5.12 -25.45 -24.97
N GLU A 21 -5.62 -25.65 -26.18
CA GLU A 21 -7.07 -25.52 -26.43
C GLU A 21 -7.91 -26.64 -25.76
N LYS A 22 -7.36 -27.84 -25.58
CA LYS A 22 -8.08 -28.90 -24.87
C LYS A 22 -8.07 -28.77 -23.37
N MET A 23 -7.13 -28.05 -22.78
CA MET A 23 -7.14 -27.76 -21.34
C MET A 23 -8.14 -26.64 -20.99
N GLN A 24 -8.22 -25.59 -21.79
CA GLN A 24 -9.22 -24.52 -21.57
C GLN A 24 -10.65 -25.04 -21.77
N THR A 25 -10.90 -25.91 -22.76
CA THR A 25 -12.22 -26.50 -22.96
C THR A 25 -12.58 -27.50 -21.85
N ALA A 26 -11.63 -28.16 -21.21
CA ALA A 26 -11.89 -29.06 -20.09
C ALA A 26 -12.19 -28.30 -18.79
N LEU A 27 -11.60 -27.11 -18.57
CA LEU A 27 -11.88 -26.27 -17.39
C LEU A 27 -13.28 -25.64 -17.48
N VAL A 28 -13.69 -25.16 -18.67
CA VAL A 28 -15.04 -24.61 -18.89
C VAL A 28 -16.15 -25.67 -18.72
N TRP A 29 -15.88 -26.96 -19.05
CA TRP A 29 -16.84 -28.04 -18.83
C TRP A 29 -16.86 -28.56 -17.39
N ALA A 30 -15.79 -28.39 -16.61
CA ALA A 30 -15.77 -28.74 -15.20
C ALA A 30 -16.59 -27.75 -14.36
N THR A 31 -16.55 -26.46 -14.66
CA THR A 31 -17.40 -25.44 -14.03
C THR A 31 -18.87 -25.55 -14.45
N ALA A 32 -19.17 -25.90 -15.71
CA ALA A 32 -20.55 -26.13 -16.16
C ALA A 32 -21.16 -27.42 -15.57
N ALA A 33 -20.36 -28.45 -15.26
CA ALA A 33 -20.85 -29.70 -14.65
C ALA A 33 -21.15 -29.56 -13.17
N ALA A 34 -20.46 -28.64 -12.45
CA ALA A 34 -20.72 -28.35 -11.03
C ALA A 34 -22.07 -27.65 -10.82
N ILE A 35 -22.58 -26.91 -11.80
CA ILE A 35 -23.88 -26.22 -11.72
C ILE A 35 -25.07 -27.17 -11.92
N ILE A 36 -24.89 -28.33 -12.54
CA ILE A 36 -26.01 -29.26 -12.88
C ILE A 36 -26.19 -30.36 -11.81
N PHE A 37 -25.25 -30.59 -10.91
CA PHE A 37 -25.34 -31.65 -9.88
C PHE A 37 -25.45 -31.11 -8.43
N GLY A 38 -25.85 -29.88 -8.23
CA GLY A 38 -26.02 -29.24 -6.92
C GLY A 38 -27.35 -29.53 -6.23
N TYR A 39 -27.75 -30.80 -6.07
CA TYR A 39 -28.78 -31.17 -5.08
C TYR A 39 -28.32 -32.40 -4.28
N SER A 40 -28.11 -32.17 -2.98
CA SER A 40 -27.92 -33.13 -1.91
C SER A 40 -26.49 -33.31 -1.38
N PHE A 41 -26.03 -32.37 -0.56
CA PHE A 41 -25.30 -32.68 0.66
C PHE A 41 -25.55 -31.57 1.69
N SER A 42 -26.32 -31.88 2.69
CA SER A 42 -26.58 -31.04 3.85
C SER A 42 -25.47 -31.20 4.87
N ASN A 43 -25.04 -30.08 5.46
CA ASN A 43 -24.18 -29.92 6.64
C ASN A 43 -22.70 -30.21 6.45
N ILE A 44 -22.00 -29.31 5.80
CA ILE A 44 -20.64 -28.90 6.15
C ILE A 44 -20.71 -27.38 6.23
N GLY A 45 -20.09 -26.81 7.28
CA GLY A 45 -20.17 -25.38 7.58
C GLY A 45 -19.96 -24.52 6.35
N SER A 46 -20.83 -23.53 6.17
CA SER A 46 -20.81 -22.63 5.04
C SER A 46 -19.55 -21.75 5.12
N VAL A 47 -18.50 -22.16 4.46
CA VAL A 47 -17.51 -21.20 3.98
C VAL A 47 -18.25 -20.41 2.91
N THR A 48 -18.70 -19.22 3.25
CA THR A 48 -19.22 -18.28 2.29
C THR A 48 -18.01 -17.71 1.55
N VAL A 49 -17.65 -18.33 0.44
CA VAL A 49 -16.77 -17.68 -0.53
C VAL A 49 -17.57 -16.49 -1.04
N PHE A 50 -17.28 -15.31 -0.55
CA PHE A 50 -17.76 -14.07 -1.15
C PHE A 50 -17.03 -13.94 -2.48
N SER A 51 -17.72 -14.27 -3.59
CA SER A 51 -17.28 -13.83 -4.89
C SER A 51 -17.46 -12.31 -4.91
N TYR A 52 -16.35 -11.60 -4.83
CA TYR A 52 -16.32 -10.16 -5.05
C TYR A 52 -16.76 -9.90 -6.49
N GLU A 53 -17.92 -9.28 -6.67
CA GLU A 53 -18.32 -8.79 -7.99
C GLU A 53 -17.47 -7.54 -8.28
N LYS A 54 -16.52 -7.67 -9.20
CA LYS A 54 -15.70 -6.57 -9.74
C LYS A 54 -16.65 -5.43 -10.14
N GLN A 55 -16.74 -4.38 -9.32
CA GLN A 55 -17.61 -3.22 -9.60
C GLN A 55 -16.99 -2.26 -10.62
N ILE A 56 -15.68 -2.32 -10.83
CA ILE A 56 -15.06 -1.55 -11.89
C ILE A 56 -15.41 -2.24 -13.19
N THR A 57 -16.45 -1.75 -13.86
CA THR A 57 -16.75 -2.14 -15.25
C THR A 57 -15.66 -1.52 -16.12
N THR A 58 -14.55 -2.24 -16.23
CA THR A 58 -13.51 -1.87 -17.19
C THR A 58 -14.12 -1.82 -18.59
N LYS A 59 -14.07 -0.66 -19.21
CA LYS A 59 -14.05 -0.54 -20.67
C LYS A 59 -12.73 -1.14 -21.22
N THR A 60 -12.36 -2.32 -20.75
CA THR A 60 -10.98 -2.83 -20.76
C THR A 60 -10.63 -3.65 -22.00
N GLU A 61 -11.48 -3.77 -22.98
CA GLU A 61 -11.14 -4.56 -24.18
C GLU A 61 -10.73 -3.71 -25.39
N GLU A 62 -10.86 -2.40 -25.35
CA GLU A 62 -10.44 -1.53 -26.46
C GLU A 62 -9.01 -1.03 -26.23
N ASN A 63 -8.14 -1.33 -27.20
CA ASN A 63 -6.77 -0.79 -27.24
C ASN A 63 -6.87 0.72 -27.52
N LEU A 64 -6.38 1.55 -26.59
CA LEU A 64 -6.46 3.01 -26.73
C LEU A 64 -5.66 3.50 -27.92
N SER A 65 -4.58 2.84 -28.30
CA SER A 65 -3.80 3.16 -29.49
C SER A 65 -4.56 2.89 -30.81
N ASP A 66 -5.52 1.97 -30.82
CA ASP A 66 -6.41 1.77 -31.98
C ASP A 66 -7.54 2.85 -32.01
N GLN A 67 -7.99 3.29 -30.85
CA GLN A 67 -9.01 4.32 -30.69
C GLN A 67 -8.47 5.72 -30.99
N TYR A 68 -7.26 6.02 -30.56
CA TYR A 68 -6.59 7.32 -30.72
C TYR A 68 -5.27 7.15 -31.49
N PRO A 69 -5.34 7.01 -32.85
CA PRO A 69 -4.16 6.80 -33.65
C PRO A 69 -3.22 8.03 -33.66
N SER A 70 -1.93 7.77 -33.65
CA SER A 70 -0.88 8.84 -33.68
C SER A 70 -0.47 9.26 -35.08
N GLU A 71 -1.00 8.61 -36.12
CA GLU A 71 -0.71 8.96 -37.50
C GLU A 71 -1.47 10.19 -37.96
N TRP A 72 -0.88 10.91 -38.89
CA TRP A 72 -1.52 12.05 -39.56
C TRP A 72 -1.31 12.05 -41.07
N GLY A 73 -2.21 12.73 -41.82
CA GLY A 73 -2.25 12.75 -43.27
C GLY A 73 -1.53 13.96 -43.91
N GLU A 74 -1.52 13.96 -45.25
CA GLU A 74 -0.99 15.08 -46.04
C GLU A 74 -1.91 16.35 -46.00
N ASP A 75 -3.10 16.18 -45.49
CA ASP A 75 -4.11 17.25 -45.30
C ASP A 75 -3.93 18.04 -44.00
N ALA A 76 -2.96 17.69 -43.16
CA ALA A 76 -2.61 18.42 -41.96
C ALA A 76 -2.17 19.87 -42.28
N ALA A 77 -2.50 20.82 -41.42
CA ALA A 77 -1.93 22.15 -41.44
C ALA A 77 -0.55 22.12 -40.77
N PHE A 78 0.44 22.75 -41.40
CA PHE A 78 1.80 22.83 -40.88
C PHE A 78 2.11 24.23 -40.37
N ILE A 79 2.51 24.33 -39.12
CA ILE A 79 2.84 25.56 -38.42
C ILE A 79 4.29 25.48 -37.95
N HIS A 80 5.08 26.50 -38.34
CA HIS A 80 6.47 26.58 -37.91
C HIS A 80 6.72 27.94 -37.25
N PHE A 81 7.19 27.91 -36.01
CA PHE A 81 7.59 29.08 -35.25
C PHE A 81 9.09 29.35 -35.43
N ASP A 82 9.47 30.62 -35.57
CA ASP A 82 10.84 31.13 -35.63
C ASP A 82 10.93 32.40 -34.76
N GLY A 83 10.96 32.19 -33.44
CA GLY A 83 10.78 33.24 -32.44
C GLY A 83 9.35 33.79 -32.46
N ASP A 84 9.22 35.10 -32.73
CA ASP A 84 7.92 35.78 -32.81
C ASP A 84 7.25 35.66 -34.18
N GLU A 85 7.93 35.06 -35.17
CA GLU A 85 7.41 34.87 -36.52
C GLU A 85 6.78 33.48 -36.66
N VAL A 86 5.65 33.40 -37.38
CA VAL A 86 4.98 32.14 -37.67
C VAL A 86 4.82 31.94 -39.17
N GLN A 87 5.10 30.73 -39.63
CA GLN A 87 4.81 30.31 -41.00
C GLN A 87 3.67 29.27 -40.94
N ILE A 88 2.58 29.57 -41.63
CA ILE A 88 1.38 28.74 -41.67
C ILE A 88 1.18 28.20 -43.08
N ASN A 89 1.06 26.90 -43.23
CA ASN A 89 0.71 26.23 -44.46
C ASN A 89 -0.45 25.28 -44.21
N GLY A 90 -1.66 25.70 -44.49
CA GLY A 90 -2.92 24.98 -44.23
C GLY A 90 -4.04 25.94 -43.85
N GLU A 91 -5.19 25.37 -43.52
CA GLU A 91 -6.39 26.10 -43.11
C GLU A 91 -6.74 25.74 -41.62
N GLY A 92 -7.72 26.42 -41.04
CA GLY A 92 -8.23 26.16 -39.71
C GLY A 92 -7.50 26.87 -38.59
N VAL A 93 -6.43 27.62 -38.87
CA VAL A 93 -5.64 28.35 -37.88
C VAL A 93 -5.62 29.86 -38.17
N GLN A 94 -5.47 30.65 -37.13
CA GLN A 94 -5.30 32.11 -37.20
C GLN A 94 -4.23 32.52 -36.18
N TRP A 95 -3.24 33.32 -36.62
CA TRP A 95 -2.23 33.90 -35.75
C TRP A 95 -2.56 35.36 -35.48
N GLU A 96 -2.77 35.72 -34.21
CA GLU A 96 -3.09 37.09 -33.80
C GLU A 96 -2.65 37.30 -32.34
N ASN A 97 -1.95 38.42 -32.06
CA ASN A 97 -1.51 38.83 -30.72
C ASN A 97 -0.71 37.72 -29.97
N GLN A 98 0.21 37.05 -30.66
CA GLN A 98 1.00 35.95 -30.15
C GLN A 98 0.18 34.69 -29.72
N ILE A 99 -1.07 34.61 -30.22
CA ILE A 99 -1.92 33.44 -30.00
C ILE A 99 -2.17 32.73 -31.34
N LEU A 100 -1.88 31.45 -31.39
CA LEU A 100 -2.29 30.57 -32.48
C LEU A 100 -3.68 29.99 -32.15
N TYR A 101 -4.71 30.56 -32.77
CA TYR A 101 -6.07 30.08 -32.66
C TYR A 101 -6.30 28.87 -33.56
N ILE A 102 -6.77 27.75 -33.02
CA ILE A 102 -7.28 26.58 -33.73
C ILE A 102 -8.79 26.56 -33.56
N LYS A 103 -9.56 26.71 -34.66
CA LYS A 103 -11.01 26.93 -34.61
C LYS A 103 -11.84 25.87 -35.30
N THR A 104 -11.23 24.83 -35.82
CA THR A 104 -11.94 23.77 -36.55
C THR A 104 -11.31 22.40 -36.25
N ALA A 105 -12.07 21.35 -36.44
CA ALA A 105 -11.55 19.99 -36.46
C ALA A 105 -10.41 19.85 -37.47
N GLY A 106 -9.44 18.99 -37.16
CA GLY A 106 -8.32 18.71 -38.04
C GLY A 106 -7.02 18.41 -37.32
N THR A 107 -5.97 18.21 -38.13
CA THR A 107 -4.62 17.93 -37.63
C THR A 107 -3.68 19.10 -37.89
N TYR A 108 -2.95 19.52 -36.88
CA TYR A 108 -2.08 20.69 -36.85
C TYR A 108 -0.68 20.28 -36.42
N VAL A 109 0.26 20.23 -37.36
CA VAL A 109 1.65 19.85 -37.09
C VAL A 109 2.46 21.07 -36.72
N ILE A 110 2.95 21.12 -35.50
CA ILE A 110 3.64 22.26 -34.91
C ILE A 110 5.12 21.96 -34.74
N SER A 111 5.97 22.88 -35.11
CA SER A 111 7.42 22.80 -35.00
C SER A 111 8.08 24.13 -34.78
N GLY A 112 9.35 24.14 -34.33
CA GLY A 112 10.14 25.36 -34.11
C GLY A 112 9.91 25.96 -32.74
N GLU A 113 10.42 27.18 -32.54
CA GLU A 113 10.48 27.86 -31.24
C GLU A 113 9.54 29.05 -31.20
N LEU A 114 8.60 29.08 -30.25
CA LEU A 114 7.76 30.21 -29.88
C LEU A 114 8.24 30.74 -28.52
N LEU A 115 8.86 31.96 -28.56
CA LEU A 115 9.51 32.53 -27.37
C LEU A 115 8.53 33.00 -26.29
N ASP A 116 7.36 33.54 -26.73
CA ASP A 116 6.28 33.94 -25.83
C ASP A 116 4.96 33.94 -26.62
N GLY A 117 4.05 33.05 -26.25
CA GLY A 117 2.74 32.96 -26.88
C GLY A 117 2.02 31.65 -26.59
N GLN A 118 0.78 31.57 -27.02
CA GLN A 118 -0.17 30.53 -26.67
C GLN A 118 -0.70 29.81 -27.91
N ILE A 119 -0.96 28.50 -27.78
CA ILE A 119 -1.83 27.75 -28.68
C ILE A 119 -3.19 27.62 -28.01
N LEU A 120 -4.21 28.23 -28.62
CA LEU A 120 -5.59 28.22 -28.10
C LEU A 120 -6.51 27.47 -29.07
N VAL A 121 -7.05 26.35 -28.58
CA VAL A 121 -8.10 25.59 -29.27
C VAL A 121 -9.46 26.10 -28.80
N ASP A 122 -10.25 26.68 -29.75
CA ASP A 122 -11.60 27.19 -29.51
C ASP A 122 -12.46 26.80 -30.72
N ALA A 123 -12.73 25.49 -30.84
CA ALA A 123 -13.46 24.84 -31.93
C ALA A 123 -14.92 24.57 -31.54
N GLU A 124 -15.69 23.86 -32.39
CA GLU A 124 -17.06 23.45 -32.03
C GLU A 124 -17.01 22.25 -31.05
N GLU A 125 -18.04 22.11 -30.21
CA GLU A 125 -18.13 21.02 -29.17
C GLU A 125 -17.96 19.61 -29.72
N GLU A 126 -18.29 19.38 -31.00
CA GLU A 126 -18.18 18.07 -31.64
C GLU A 126 -16.88 17.89 -32.45
N ASP A 127 -16.02 18.92 -32.47
CA ASP A 127 -14.78 18.94 -33.27
C ASP A 127 -13.67 18.16 -32.58
N GLU A 128 -13.05 17.24 -33.29
CA GLU A 128 -11.86 16.49 -32.89
C GLU A 128 -10.62 17.26 -33.36
N VAL A 129 -9.75 17.64 -32.43
CA VAL A 129 -8.52 18.39 -32.72
C VAL A 129 -7.30 17.59 -32.41
N GLN A 130 -6.41 17.41 -33.39
CA GLN A 130 -5.11 16.78 -33.19
C GLN A 130 -3.99 17.80 -33.35
N ILE A 131 -3.20 18.05 -32.32
CA ILE A 131 -1.96 18.79 -32.36
C ILE A 131 -0.79 17.80 -32.36
N VAL A 132 0.02 17.83 -33.41
CA VAL A 132 1.22 17.02 -33.53
C VAL A 132 2.43 17.89 -33.19
N LEU A 133 3.07 17.59 -32.07
CA LEU A 133 4.31 18.23 -31.66
C LEU A 133 5.50 17.57 -32.38
N ASN A 134 6.13 18.27 -33.29
CA ASN A 134 7.22 17.79 -34.14
C ASN A 134 8.49 18.64 -34.02
N GLY A 135 9.10 18.61 -32.83
CA GLY A 135 10.20 19.47 -32.46
C GLY A 135 9.72 20.91 -32.19
N ALA A 136 8.72 21.01 -31.34
CA ALA A 136 8.13 22.26 -30.89
C ALA A 136 8.70 22.66 -29.51
N GLU A 137 9.16 23.90 -29.40
CA GLU A 137 9.50 24.56 -28.13
C GLU A 137 8.59 25.75 -27.96
N ILE A 138 7.70 25.75 -26.95
CA ILE A 138 6.65 26.74 -26.76
C ILE A 138 6.71 27.23 -25.31
N HIS A 139 6.87 28.55 -25.19
CA HIS A 139 6.81 29.23 -23.90
C HIS A 139 5.69 30.27 -23.90
N CYS A 140 4.98 30.40 -22.77
CA CYS A 140 4.00 31.45 -22.54
C CYS A 140 4.21 32.07 -21.17
N GLU A 141 4.59 33.32 -21.09
CA GLU A 141 5.00 33.98 -19.84
C GLU A 141 3.86 34.18 -18.84
N ASP A 142 2.61 34.35 -19.29
CA ASP A 142 1.51 34.79 -18.44
C ASP A 142 0.20 34.03 -18.61
N GLN A 143 0.22 32.87 -19.30
CA GLN A 143 -0.92 32.01 -19.56
C GLN A 143 -0.46 30.53 -19.77
N ALA A 144 -1.42 29.62 -19.87
CA ALA A 144 -1.16 28.25 -20.35
C ALA A 144 -0.55 28.28 -21.76
N ALA A 145 0.54 27.56 -21.99
CA ALA A 145 1.16 27.52 -23.33
C ALA A 145 0.31 26.76 -24.35
N ILE A 146 -0.42 25.70 -23.91
CA ILE A 146 -1.45 25.02 -24.71
C ILE A 146 -2.74 25.03 -23.91
N TYR A 147 -3.78 25.67 -24.47
CA TYR A 147 -5.10 25.75 -23.87
C TYR A 147 -6.19 25.27 -24.82
N ALA A 148 -6.81 24.15 -24.52
CA ALA A 148 -8.05 23.72 -25.17
C ALA A 148 -9.23 24.26 -24.35
N LYS A 149 -9.84 25.33 -24.88
CA LYS A 149 -10.98 26.00 -24.28
C LYS A 149 -12.29 25.29 -24.59
N GLN A 150 -12.40 24.79 -25.83
CA GLN A 150 -13.55 24.05 -26.32
C GLN A 150 -13.17 23.18 -27.52
N CYS A 151 -13.48 21.90 -27.47
CA CYS A 151 -13.50 20.94 -28.56
C CYS A 151 -14.25 19.68 -28.06
N ARG A 152 -14.37 18.63 -28.85
CA ARG A 152 -14.84 17.33 -28.35
C ARG A 152 -13.77 16.65 -27.49
N TYR A 153 -12.56 16.64 -28.03
CA TYR A 153 -11.33 16.22 -27.33
C TYR A 153 -10.10 16.77 -28.06
N LEU A 154 -9.04 16.99 -27.29
CA LEU A 154 -7.72 17.34 -27.81
C LEU A 154 -6.81 16.12 -27.80
N ILE A 155 -6.28 15.72 -28.98
CA ILE A 155 -5.18 14.75 -29.07
C ILE A 155 -3.86 15.52 -29.19
N LEU A 156 -2.95 15.31 -28.26
CA LEU A 156 -1.58 15.81 -28.31
C LEU A 156 -0.65 14.67 -28.73
N THR A 157 -0.24 14.65 -30.00
CA THR A 157 0.60 13.60 -30.58
C THR A 157 2.07 14.00 -30.53
N LEU A 158 2.90 13.17 -29.93
CA LEU A 158 4.36 13.32 -29.88
C LEU A 158 4.96 12.61 -31.11
N ALA A 159 5.38 13.39 -32.13
CA ALA A 159 5.91 12.85 -33.37
C ALA A 159 7.13 11.95 -33.13
N GLU A 160 7.27 10.88 -33.89
CA GLU A 160 8.38 9.93 -33.74
C GLU A 160 9.75 10.63 -33.81
N GLY A 161 10.56 10.42 -32.75
CA GLY A 161 11.92 10.97 -32.64
C GLY A 161 11.97 12.48 -32.36
N SER A 162 10.84 13.13 -32.19
CA SER A 162 10.78 14.56 -31.79
C SER A 162 11.12 14.71 -30.31
N LYS A 163 11.65 15.90 -29.99
CA LYS A 163 11.77 16.42 -28.63
C LYS A 163 11.02 17.70 -28.56
N ASN A 164 10.08 17.80 -27.65
CA ASN A 164 9.18 18.92 -27.52
C ASN A 164 9.29 19.47 -26.10
N LYS A 165 9.27 20.79 -25.97
CA LYS A 165 9.29 21.48 -24.69
C LYS A 165 8.15 22.47 -24.62
N ILE A 166 7.36 22.40 -23.56
CA ILE A 166 6.24 23.28 -23.28
C ILE A 166 6.43 23.85 -21.88
N SER A 167 6.48 25.17 -21.76
CA SER A 167 6.69 25.82 -20.46
C SER A 167 5.83 27.07 -20.31
N ASP A 168 5.52 27.44 -19.08
CA ASP A 168 4.84 28.68 -18.72
C ASP A 168 5.70 29.55 -17.79
N GLY A 169 5.19 30.74 -17.45
CA GLY A 169 5.82 31.63 -16.47
C GLY A 169 5.28 31.42 -15.05
N GLU A 170 5.90 32.09 -14.09
CA GLU A 170 5.55 31.97 -12.65
C GLU A 170 4.24 32.68 -12.27
N THR A 171 3.64 33.48 -13.15
CA THR A 171 2.44 34.29 -12.85
C THR A 171 1.50 34.35 -14.03
N TYR A 172 0.22 34.08 -13.83
CA TYR A 172 -0.81 34.17 -14.85
C TYR A 172 -1.63 35.44 -14.74
N VAL A 173 -2.14 35.90 -15.87
CA VAL A 173 -3.05 37.04 -15.97
C VAL A 173 -4.44 36.56 -16.34
N PHE A 174 -5.37 36.64 -15.41
CA PHE A 174 -6.75 36.21 -15.60
C PHE A 174 -7.69 37.38 -15.89
N GLU A 175 -8.79 37.12 -16.60
CA GLU A 175 -9.92 38.04 -16.65
C GLU A 175 -10.61 38.10 -15.27
N ASP A 176 -11.35 39.21 -15.01
CA ASP A 176 -12.01 39.43 -13.73
C ASP A 176 -12.97 38.25 -13.36
N GLY A 177 -12.59 37.47 -12.35
CA GLY A 177 -13.38 36.37 -11.79
C GLY A 177 -13.09 35.01 -12.38
N GLU A 178 -12.08 34.89 -13.23
CA GLU A 178 -11.57 33.61 -13.73
C GLU A 178 -10.32 33.19 -12.93
N ASP A 179 -10.13 31.89 -12.75
CA ASP A 179 -8.99 31.24 -12.09
C ASP A 179 -8.39 30.08 -12.92
N GLU A 180 -8.88 29.89 -14.14
CA GLU A 180 -8.42 28.91 -15.12
C GLU A 180 -8.11 29.57 -16.47
N PRO A 181 -7.17 29.01 -17.27
CA PRO A 181 -6.38 27.78 -17.04
C PRO A 181 -5.31 27.94 -15.96
N ASP A 182 -4.93 26.85 -15.27
CA ASP A 182 -3.97 26.85 -14.17
C ASP A 182 -2.81 25.83 -14.36
N SER A 183 -2.53 25.44 -15.59
CA SER A 183 -1.45 24.53 -15.94
C SER A 183 -0.80 24.89 -17.27
N VAL A 184 0.41 24.40 -17.50
CA VAL A 184 1.15 24.68 -18.74
C VAL A 184 0.47 24.05 -19.96
N ILE A 185 -0.17 22.88 -19.81
CA ILE A 185 -1.06 22.24 -20.79
C ILE A 185 -2.41 22.03 -20.14
N PHE A 186 -3.44 22.71 -20.61
CA PHE A 186 -4.76 22.72 -20.03
C PHE A 186 -5.86 22.39 -21.05
N SER A 187 -6.73 21.45 -20.71
CA SER A 187 -7.95 21.17 -21.48
C SER A 187 -9.18 21.28 -20.60
N LYS A 188 -10.26 21.92 -21.12
CA LYS A 188 -11.59 21.88 -20.49
C LYS A 188 -12.37 20.61 -20.81
N ASP A 189 -11.99 19.95 -21.89
CA ASP A 189 -12.57 18.71 -22.40
C ASP A 189 -11.51 17.60 -22.33
N ASP A 190 -11.81 16.38 -22.81
CA ASP A 190 -10.89 15.25 -22.79
C ASP A 190 -9.53 15.59 -23.43
N LEU A 191 -8.47 15.16 -22.79
CA LEU A 191 -7.10 15.30 -23.27
C LEU A 191 -6.46 13.93 -23.47
N ILE A 192 -6.02 13.67 -24.70
CA ILE A 192 -5.33 12.44 -25.06
C ILE A 192 -3.87 12.74 -25.41
N ILE A 193 -2.91 12.03 -24.83
CA ILE A 193 -1.49 12.12 -25.20
C ILE A 193 -1.04 10.79 -25.79
N ASN A 194 -0.51 10.85 -27.02
CA ASN A 194 -0.04 9.64 -27.72
C ASN A 194 1.25 9.91 -28.53
N GLY A 195 1.73 8.88 -29.25
CA GLY A 195 2.94 8.96 -30.08
C GLY A 195 4.16 8.38 -29.38
N THR A 196 5.33 8.52 -30.01
CA THR A 196 6.59 7.91 -29.55
C THR A 196 7.71 8.93 -29.36
N GLY A 197 7.39 10.22 -29.48
CA GLY A 197 8.30 11.33 -29.20
C GLY A 197 8.47 11.58 -27.70
N GLU A 198 9.18 12.65 -27.40
CA GLU A 198 9.47 13.13 -26.04
C GLU A 198 8.78 14.48 -25.80
N LEU A 199 8.16 14.63 -24.63
CA LEU A 199 7.57 15.88 -24.13
C LEU A 199 8.21 16.25 -22.80
N GLU A 200 8.72 17.46 -22.68
CA GLU A 200 9.08 18.13 -21.43
C GLU A 200 8.03 19.21 -21.15
N ALA A 201 7.28 19.07 -20.08
CA ALA A 201 6.25 20.03 -19.64
C ALA A 201 6.67 20.64 -18.31
N GLU A 202 6.91 21.97 -18.30
CA GLU A 202 7.32 22.72 -17.12
C GLU A 202 6.19 23.68 -16.70
N GLY A 203 5.42 23.29 -15.67
CA GLY A 203 4.35 24.09 -15.05
C GLY A 203 4.90 24.94 -13.92
N ASN A 204 5.38 26.14 -14.26
CA ASN A 204 6.00 27.05 -13.30
C ASN A 204 4.99 27.88 -12.51
N TYR A 205 3.75 28.02 -13.01
CA TYR A 205 2.66 28.70 -12.32
C TYR A 205 2.01 27.78 -11.27
N ALA A 206 1.49 26.63 -11.71
CA ALA A 206 0.81 25.69 -10.83
C ALA A 206 0.97 24.24 -11.32
N HIS A 207 0.01 23.71 -12.09
CA HIS A 207 0.02 22.31 -12.49
C HIS A 207 0.78 22.08 -13.81
N GLY A 208 1.19 20.83 -14.04
CA GLY A 208 1.81 20.43 -15.30
C GLY A 208 0.78 20.21 -16.41
N ILE A 209 0.12 19.06 -16.43
CA ILE A 209 -0.84 18.66 -17.47
C ILE A 209 -2.21 18.44 -16.84
N VAL A 210 -3.22 19.19 -17.27
CA VAL A 210 -4.58 19.13 -16.70
C VAL A 210 -5.63 18.89 -17.77
N SER A 211 -6.53 17.93 -17.54
CA SER A 211 -7.84 17.83 -18.16
C SER A 211 -8.94 18.06 -17.11
N LYS A 212 -9.97 18.82 -17.46
CA LYS A 212 -11.14 19.01 -16.58
C LYS A 212 -12.18 17.91 -16.75
N ASP A 213 -11.99 17.04 -17.73
CA ASP A 213 -12.73 15.79 -17.94
C ASP A 213 -11.74 14.60 -17.87
N ASP A 214 -11.71 13.72 -18.86
CA ASP A 214 -10.85 12.56 -18.89
C ASP A 214 -9.45 12.89 -19.41
N LEU A 215 -8.42 12.38 -18.75
CA LEU A 215 -7.04 12.41 -19.23
C LEU A 215 -6.59 11.01 -19.64
N ILE A 216 -6.19 10.86 -20.90
CA ILE A 216 -5.81 9.55 -21.47
C ILE A 216 -4.35 9.60 -21.93
N LEU A 217 -3.49 8.84 -21.28
CA LEU A 217 -2.07 8.68 -21.58
C LEU A 217 -1.85 7.38 -22.35
N VAL A 218 -1.91 7.42 -23.67
CA VAL A 218 -1.78 6.21 -24.50
C VAL A 218 -0.33 5.73 -24.54
N SER A 219 0.61 6.65 -24.83
CA SER A 219 2.02 6.34 -25.01
C SER A 219 2.86 7.63 -25.04
N GLY A 220 4.19 7.49 -25.14
CA GLY A 220 5.13 8.59 -25.24
C GLY A 220 6.12 8.61 -24.07
N THR A 221 7.17 9.42 -24.22
CA THR A 221 8.09 9.74 -23.12
C THR A 221 7.76 11.14 -22.63
N ILE A 222 7.28 11.24 -21.38
CA ILE A 222 6.72 12.47 -20.83
C ILE A 222 7.47 12.82 -19.55
N HIS A 223 8.03 14.02 -19.50
CA HIS A 223 8.69 14.57 -18.32
C HIS A 223 7.89 15.79 -17.87
N VAL A 224 7.42 15.77 -16.63
CA VAL A 224 6.62 16.85 -16.04
C VAL A 224 7.34 17.39 -14.81
N THR A 225 7.47 18.69 -14.74
CA THR A 225 7.86 19.40 -13.52
C THR A 225 6.79 20.44 -13.23
N SER A 226 6.30 20.50 -11.99
CA SER A 226 5.21 21.40 -11.60
C SER A 226 5.36 21.92 -10.18
N VAL A 227 4.76 23.09 -9.93
CA VAL A 227 4.68 23.68 -8.58
C VAL A 227 3.61 22.98 -7.75
N LYS A 228 2.54 22.51 -8.41
CA LYS A 228 1.43 21.74 -7.84
C LYS A 228 1.40 20.35 -8.46
N ASP A 229 0.19 19.82 -8.79
CA ASP A 229 0.05 18.47 -9.35
C ASP A 229 0.81 18.33 -10.68
N GLY A 230 1.43 17.19 -10.86
CA GLY A 230 2.12 16.86 -12.10
C GLY A 230 1.14 16.64 -13.25
N VAL A 231 0.28 15.65 -13.11
CA VAL A 231 -0.67 15.20 -14.13
C VAL A 231 -2.04 14.98 -13.50
N LYS A 232 -3.06 15.65 -14.04
CA LYS A 232 -4.39 15.66 -13.47
C LYS A 232 -5.48 15.45 -14.50
N GLY A 233 -6.30 14.44 -14.31
CA GLY A 233 -7.56 14.25 -14.99
C GLY A 233 -8.69 14.35 -13.99
N LYS A 234 -9.51 15.41 -14.05
CA LYS A 234 -10.50 15.63 -13.00
C LYS A 234 -11.47 14.47 -12.88
N ASP A 235 -12.02 14.02 -14.00
CA ASP A 235 -13.00 12.94 -14.04
C ASP A 235 -12.35 11.55 -14.01
N SER A 236 -11.29 11.37 -14.82
CA SER A 236 -10.47 10.18 -14.75
C SER A 236 -9.05 10.37 -15.29
N VAL A 237 -8.13 9.48 -14.90
CA VAL A 237 -6.85 9.27 -15.57
C VAL A 237 -6.78 7.82 -16.03
N THR A 238 -6.59 7.61 -17.35
CA THR A 238 -6.35 6.27 -17.91
C THR A 238 -5.01 6.24 -18.63
N ALA A 239 -4.12 5.32 -18.26
CA ALA A 239 -2.84 5.14 -18.92
C ALA A 239 -2.71 3.74 -19.52
N GLU A 240 -2.29 3.65 -20.80
CA GLU A 240 -2.09 2.38 -21.49
C GLU A 240 -0.64 1.88 -21.35
N ASN A 241 0.33 2.68 -21.83
CA ASN A 241 1.75 2.32 -21.74
C ASN A 241 2.67 3.55 -21.94
N PRO A 242 2.57 4.59 -21.11
CA PRO A 242 3.49 5.72 -21.17
C PRO A 242 4.82 5.40 -20.46
N ASN A 243 5.86 6.18 -20.80
CA ASN A 243 7.06 6.32 -19.98
C ASN A 243 7.04 7.73 -19.39
N ILE A 244 6.73 7.85 -18.10
CA ILE A 244 6.48 9.14 -17.47
C ILE A 244 7.40 9.37 -16.27
N THR A 245 7.97 10.57 -16.20
CA THR A 245 8.74 11.06 -15.05
C THR A 245 8.09 12.33 -14.54
N ILE A 246 7.77 12.39 -13.26
CA ILE A 246 7.10 13.52 -12.62
C ILE A 246 7.91 14.01 -11.44
N ILE A 247 8.05 15.33 -11.34
CA ILE A 247 8.51 16.05 -10.15
C ILE A 247 7.46 17.10 -9.82
N SER A 248 6.72 16.92 -8.75
CA SER A 248 5.58 17.77 -8.38
C SER A 248 5.70 18.32 -6.96
N GLY A 249 5.18 19.53 -6.76
CA GLY A 249 5.09 20.15 -5.44
C GLY A 249 3.81 19.81 -4.66
N GLU A 250 2.84 19.16 -5.31
CA GLU A 250 1.66 18.53 -4.72
C GLU A 250 1.63 17.09 -5.25
N ASP A 251 0.49 16.57 -5.74
CA ASP A 251 0.37 15.20 -6.21
C ASP A 251 1.13 14.91 -7.51
N GLY A 252 1.60 13.67 -7.67
CA GLY A 252 2.21 13.22 -8.92
C GLY A 252 1.18 13.03 -10.02
N ILE A 253 0.30 12.05 -9.88
CA ILE A 253 -0.84 11.78 -10.75
C ILE A 253 -2.11 11.80 -9.92
N CYS A 254 -3.07 12.66 -10.26
CA CYS A 254 -4.31 12.71 -9.50
C CYS A 254 -5.59 12.76 -10.35
N SER A 255 -6.68 12.24 -9.76
CA SER A 255 -8.04 12.38 -10.26
C SER A 255 -8.94 12.73 -9.07
N ASN A 256 -9.57 13.91 -9.11
CA ASN A 256 -10.14 14.53 -7.91
C ASN A 256 -11.60 14.96 -8.04
N ASN A 257 -12.42 14.28 -8.86
CA ASN A 257 -13.85 14.56 -8.90
C ASN A 257 -14.55 13.95 -7.66
N ASP A 258 -14.90 14.81 -6.72
CA ASP A 258 -15.60 14.49 -5.47
C ASP A 258 -17.14 14.59 -5.58
N SER A 259 -17.63 15.04 -6.72
CA SER A 259 -19.06 15.33 -6.93
C SER A 259 -19.86 14.20 -7.57
N ASP A 260 -19.18 13.24 -8.20
CA ASP A 260 -19.76 12.09 -8.88
C ASP A 260 -18.98 10.81 -8.52
N SER A 261 -19.63 9.89 -7.84
CA SER A 261 -19.01 8.64 -7.37
C SER A 261 -18.57 7.67 -8.48
N GLU A 262 -18.96 7.92 -9.75
CA GLU A 262 -18.49 7.16 -10.90
C GLU A 262 -17.25 7.80 -11.55
N LYS A 263 -16.80 8.97 -11.04
CA LYS A 263 -15.64 9.73 -11.48
C LYS A 263 -14.57 9.78 -10.40
N GLY A 264 -13.50 10.53 -10.62
CA GLY A 264 -12.35 10.56 -9.70
C GLY A 264 -11.56 9.24 -9.72
N THR A 265 -11.53 8.56 -10.86
CA THR A 265 -10.92 7.22 -11.01
C THR A 265 -9.56 7.26 -11.71
N ILE A 266 -8.70 6.29 -11.38
CA ILE A 266 -7.43 6.09 -12.09
C ILE A 266 -7.33 4.62 -12.53
N VAL A 267 -6.95 4.40 -13.79
CA VAL A 267 -6.67 3.07 -14.35
C VAL A 267 -5.32 3.07 -15.06
N LEU A 268 -4.34 2.33 -14.52
CA LEU A 268 -3.00 2.20 -15.08
C LEU A 268 -2.81 0.78 -15.61
N LYS A 269 -2.81 0.62 -16.94
CA LYS A 269 -2.75 -0.72 -17.57
C LYS A 269 -1.33 -1.27 -17.62
N ASP A 270 -0.37 -0.44 -18.01
CA ASP A 270 1.06 -0.75 -18.12
C ASP A 270 1.85 0.57 -18.17
N GLY A 271 3.16 0.53 -18.29
CA GLY A 271 4.00 1.71 -18.43
C GLY A 271 5.16 1.74 -17.44
N THR A 272 5.90 2.84 -17.50
CA THR A 272 6.98 3.12 -16.54
C THR A 272 6.74 4.47 -15.91
N TYR A 273 6.72 4.51 -14.59
CA TYR A 273 6.38 5.68 -13.80
C TYR A 273 7.50 5.94 -12.80
N THR A 274 8.14 7.10 -12.91
CA THR A 274 9.10 7.60 -11.91
C THR A 274 8.54 8.89 -11.34
N ILE A 275 8.08 8.87 -10.10
CA ILE A 275 7.35 9.96 -9.47
C ILE A 275 8.09 10.41 -8.21
N THR A 276 8.33 11.71 -8.13
CA THR A 276 8.76 12.38 -6.91
C THR A 276 7.76 13.49 -6.62
N ALA A 277 6.96 13.33 -5.57
CA ALA A 277 5.90 14.23 -5.16
C ALA A 277 6.14 14.72 -3.72
N GLU A 278 5.78 15.98 -3.44
CA GLU A 278 5.79 16.47 -2.05
C GLU A 278 4.54 16.00 -1.28
N GLU A 279 3.44 15.70 -1.99
CA GLU A 279 2.20 15.12 -1.47
C GLU A 279 2.05 13.68 -1.99
N ASP A 280 0.85 13.25 -2.43
CA ASP A 280 0.61 11.86 -2.83
C ASP A 280 1.25 11.52 -4.20
N GLY A 281 1.80 10.32 -4.33
CA GLY A 281 2.40 9.89 -5.60
C GLY A 281 1.34 9.66 -6.69
N ILE A 282 0.33 8.84 -6.39
CA ILE A 282 -0.83 8.56 -7.24
C ILE A 282 -2.07 8.63 -6.36
N GLN A 283 -3.00 9.56 -6.65
CA GLN A 283 -4.20 9.77 -5.84
C GLN A 283 -5.47 9.73 -6.69
N ALA A 284 -6.36 8.79 -6.40
CA ALA A 284 -7.71 8.73 -6.94
C ALA A 284 -8.74 9.08 -5.86
N GLU A 285 -9.67 9.99 -6.17
CA GLU A 285 -10.75 10.37 -5.25
C GLU A 285 -11.71 9.20 -4.97
N THR A 286 -11.88 8.31 -5.93
CA THR A 286 -12.75 7.14 -5.79
C THR A 286 -11.95 5.84 -5.93
N ALA A 287 -11.88 5.25 -7.11
CA ALA A 287 -11.28 3.94 -7.33
C ALA A 287 -9.97 4.02 -8.12
N LEU A 288 -9.02 3.18 -7.74
CA LEU A 288 -7.74 3.03 -8.43
C LEU A 288 -7.51 1.57 -8.82
N GLU A 289 -7.22 1.33 -10.10
CA GLU A 289 -6.90 0.00 -10.65
C GLU A 289 -5.54 0.03 -11.34
N ILE A 290 -4.62 -0.85 -10.93
CA ILE A 290 -3.31 -1.04 -11.55
C ILE A 290 -3.24 -2.47 -12.10
N LEU A 291 -3.14 -2.61 -13.43
CA LEU A 291 -3.11 -3.91 -14.10
C LEU A 291 -1.68 -4.43 -14.29
N GLY A 292 -0.69 -3.53 -14.32
CA GLY A 292 0.72 -3.85 -14.51
C GLY A 292 1.58 -2.59 -14.53
N GLY A 293 2.83 -2.71 -15.00
CA GLY A 293 3.75 -1.59 -15.13
C GLY A 293 4.91 -1.61 -14.12
N THR A 294 5.73 -0.59 -14.19
CA THR A 294 6.88 -0.41 -13.29
C THR A 294 6.81 0.98 -12.64
N TYR A 295 6.89 1.01 -11.32
CA TYR A 295 6.67 2.19 -10.50
C TYR A 295 7.87 2.42 -9.57
N GLU A 296 8.44 3.61 -9.62
CA GLU A 296 9.39 4.13 -8.65
C GLU A 296 8.80 5.42 -8.09
N ILE A 297 8.32 5.40 -6.86
CA ILE A 297 7.56 6.49 -6.25
C ILE A 297 8.23 6.92 -4.95
N THR A 298 8.51 8.21 -4.84
CA THR A 298 8.97 8.85 -3.60
C THR A 298 8.05 10.00 -3.25
N THR A 299 7.50 10.02 -2.04
CA THR A 299 6.60 11.08 -1.55
C THR A 299 7.11 11.70 -0.27
N GLY A 300 6.93 13.01 -0.11
CA GLY A 300 7.34 13.75 1.08
C GLY A 300 8.84 13.63 1.42
N GLY A 301 9.67 13.29 0.43
CA GLY A 301 11.11 13.05 0.59
C GLY A 301 11.47 11.69 1.18
N GLY A 302 10.53 10.75 1.28
CA GLY A 302 10.75 9.35 1.66
C GLY A 302 10.49 9.03 3.13
N SER A 303 10.55 7.73 3.48
CA SER A 303 10.18 7.16 4.78
C SER A 303 10.94 7.78 5.97
N GLU A 304 12.17 8.27 5.76
CA GLU A 304 12.93 8.96 6.80
C GLU A 304 12.25 10.25 7.32
N ASN A 305 11.27 10.78 6.58
CA ASN A 305 10.48 11.97 6.93
C ASN A 305 9.11 11.62 7.55
N GLY A 306 8.84 10.36 7.82
CA GLY A 306 7.62 9.90 8.48
C GLY A 306 7.44 10.52 9.86
N THR A 307 6.20 10.79 10.24
CA THR A 307 5.86 11.41 11.53
C THR A 307 5.65 10.38 12.64
N LYS A 308 5.36 9.14 12.31
CA LYS A 308 5.08 8.04 13.24
C LYS A 308 6.31 7.18 13.60
N SER A 309 7.56 7.59 13.27
CA SER A 309 8.74 6.81 13.65
C SER A 309 8.82 6.66 15.17
N ILE A 310 8.72 5.45 15.67
CA ILE A 310 9.10 5.16 17.05
C ILE A 310 10.61 5.36 17.12
N THR A 311 11.03 6.41 17.81
CA THR A 311 12.42 6.55 18.24
C THR A 311 12.69 5.35 19.15
N PHE A 312 13.32 4.29 18.63
CA PHE A 312 13.86 3.19 19.44
C PHE A 312 14.66 3.85 20.57
N GLY A 313 14.16 3.70 21.79
CA GLY A 313 14.57 4.43 22.97
C GLY A 313 16.03 4.82 22.91
N GLU A 314 16.29 6.11 22.77
CA GLU A 314 17.51 6.68 23.32
C GLU A 314 17.63 6.07 24.70
N LYS A 315 18.65 5.23 24.91
CA LYS A 315 19.04 4.79 26.23
C LYS A 315 19.01 6.04 27.09
N MET A 316 17.99 6.18 27.95
CA MET A 316 18.10 7.11 29.06
C MET A 316 19.36 6.69 29.78
N GLU A 317 20.44 7.41 29.50
CA GLU A 317 21.63 7.32 30.33
C GLU A 317 21.16 7.63 31.74
N ARG A 318 21.13 6.58 32.56
CA ARG A 318 20.88 6.70 33.97
C ARG A 318 21.84 7.78 34.46
N PRO A 319 21.36 8.87 35.09
CA PRO A 319 22.28 9.82 35.69
C PRO A 319 23.14 9.05 36.69
N GLU A 320 24.46 9.10 36.50
CA GLU A 320 25.42 8.55 37.44
C GLU A 320 25.15 9.13 38.82
N ASP A 321 24.97 8.23 39.77
CA ASP A 321 24.99 8.35 41.22
C ASP A 321 25.23 9.74 41.80
N GLY A 322 24.16 10.44 42.07
CA GLY A 322 24.12 11.43 43.14
C GLY A 322 23.50 10.76 44.37
N MET A 323 24.35 10.41 45.37
CA MET A 323 23.90 9.94 46.68
C MET A 323 22.89 10.94 47.26
N MET A 324 21.60 10.56 47.29
CA MET A 324 20.61 11.21 48.17
C MET A 324 20.70 10.52 49.53
N GLU A 325 21.21 11.27 50.50
CA GLU A 325 21.12 10.90 51.93
C GLU A 325 19.67 10.71 52.33
N LYS A 326 19.39 9.60 53.02
CA LYS A 326 18.13 9.27 53.64
C LYS A 326 17.83 10.29 54.74
N PRO A 327 16.63 10.92 54.76
CA PRO A 327 16.22 11.65 55.97
C PRO A 327 15.80 10.67 57.06
N GLU A 328 16.29 10.95 58.27
CA GLU A 328 15.95 10.23 59.51
C GLU A 328 14.46 10.38 59.89
N ASP A 329 13.99 9.35 60.58
CA ASP A 329 12.64 9.19 61.11
C ASP A 329 12.08 10.43 61.82
N GLY A 330 10.97 10.96 61.32
CA GLY A 330 10.12 11.93 62.04
C GLY A 330 8.68 11.48 61.94
N MET A 331 8.14 11.01 63.11
CA MET A 331 6.72 10.71 63.29
C MET A 331 5.85 11.91 62.92
N MET A 332 4.90 11.74 62.02
CA MET A 332 3.76 12.66 61.85
C MET A 332 2.49 12.01 62.34
N GLU A 333 1.95 12.64 63.37
CA GLU A 333 0.64 12.35 63.92
C GLU A 333 -0.50 12.62 62.90
N LYS A 334 -1.53 11.77 62.98
CA LYS A 334 -2.76 11.83 62.24
C LYS A 334 -3.63 12.98 62.77
N PRO A 335 -4.23 13.87 61.95
CA PRO A 335 -5.32 14.71 62.40
C PRO A 335 -6.66 14.00 62.26
N GLU A 336 -7.47 14.19 63.31
CA GLU A 336 -8.83 13.69 63.47
C GLU A 336 -9.87 14.38 62.56
N ASP A 337 -10.99 13.70 62.40
CA ASP A 337 -12.20 14.06 61.67
C ASP A 337 -12.70 15.49 61.89
N GLY A 338 -12.96 16.20 60.80
CA GLY A 338 -13.72 17.43 60.80
C GLY A 338 -14.66 17.52 59.59
N MET A 339 -15.95 17.30 59.85
CA MET A 339 -17.05 17.58 58.89
C MET A 339 -16.96 19.00 58.38
N MET A 340 -17.04 19.23 57.07
CA MET A 340 -17.38 20.53 56.52
C MET A 340 -18.67 20.46 55.71
N GLU A 341 -19.61 21.27 56.18
CA GLU A 341 -20.91 21.55 55.57
C GLU A 341 -20.74 22.32 54.24
N LYS A 342 -21.70 22.09 53.36
CA LYS A 342 -21.88 22.72 52.05
C LYS A 342 -22.50 24.14 52.28
N PRO A 343 -21.99 25.21 51.64
CA PRO A 343 -22.75 26.45 51.51
C PRO A 343 -23.52 26.51 50.19
N GLU A 344 -24.75 26.93 50.31
CA GLU A 344 -25.63 27.32 49.21
C GLU A 344 -25.29 28.74 48.71
N ASP A 345 -25.50 28.91 47.41
CA ASP A 345 -25.92 30.12 46.69
C ASP A 345 -25.26 31.49 47.03
N GLY A 346 -24.67 32.10 46.00
CA GLY A 346 -24.20 33.48 46.13
C GLY A 346 -23.43 33.99 44.91
N THR A 347 -24.12 34.68 44.03
CA THR A 347 -23.61 35.58 42.99
C THR A 347 -22.34 36.35 43.38
N LEU A 348 -21.29 36.29 42.56
CA LEU A 348 -20.17 37.21 42.66
C LEU A 348 -19.91 37.95 41.33
N GLN A 349 -19.93 39.27 41.47
CA GLN A 349 -19.65 40.30 40.49
C GLN A 349 -18.19 40.24 40.02
N LYS A 350 -17.99 40.54 38.73
CA LYS A 350 -16.68 40.83 38.13
C LYS A 350 -16.09 42.13 38.67
N PRO A 351 -14.80 42.21 38.94
CA PRO A 351 -14.07 43.48 38.93
C PRO A 351 -13.47 43.67 37.52
N GLY A 352 -13.72 44.85 36.95
CA GLY A 352 -13.09 45.29 35.73
C GLY A 352 -11.60 45.61 35.94
N GLY A 353 -10.79 45.21 35.02
CA GLY A 353 -9.41 45.64 34.84
C GLY A 353 -9.12 45.66 33.37
N GLU A 354 -8.89 46.86 32.82
CA GLU A 354 -8.40 47.05 31.45
C GLU A 354 -7.05 46.37 31.32
N TYR A 355 -6.95 45.44 30.35
CA TYR A 355 -5.68 44.97 29.86
C TYR A 355 -5.58 45.33 28.39
N THR A 356 -4.62 46.17 28.05
CA THR A 356 -4.20 46.46 26.68
C THR A 356 -3.49 45.25 26.09
N PRO A 357 -3.79 44.86 24.85
CA PRO A 357 -3.05 43.81 24.19
C PRO A 357 -1.78 44.38 23.56
N ALA A 358 -0.64 43.91 24.02
CA ALA A 358 0.62 44.02 23.28
C ALA A 358 1.07 42.62 22.90
N ASP A 359 1.02 42.39 21.62
CA ASP A 359 1.87 41.54 20.78
C ASP A 359 2.39 40.21 21.37
N ALA A 360 1.69 39.14 21.10
CA ALA A 360 2.21 37.87 20.63
C ALA A 360 1.04 37.03 20.10
N VAL A 361 0.62 37.30 18.89
CA VAL A 361 -0.06 36.28 18.09
C VAL A 361 1.07 35.38 17.58
N SER A 362 1.41 34.33 18.32
CA SER A 362 1.93 33.15 17.67
C SER A 362 0.72 32.60 16.88
N ALA A 363 0.72 32.81 15.59
CA ALA A 363 -0.05 31.99 14.70
C ALA A 363 0.43 30.55 14.95
N ALA A 364 -0.34 29.78 15.71
CA ALA A 364 -0.39 28.36 15.45
C ALA A 364 -0.99 28.30 14.04
N SER A 365 -0.16 28.06 13.03
CA SER A 365 -0.60 27.47 11.79
C SER A 365 -1.35 26.21 12.21
N GLU A 366 -2.62 26.12 11.89
CA GLU A 366 -3.24 24.83 11.65
C GLU A 366 -2.41 24.25 10.51
N GLU A 367 -1.39 23.48 10.79
CA GLU A 367 -0.78 22.56 9.84
C GLU A 367 -1.91 21.55 9.58
N THR A 368 -2.64 21.72 8.51
CA THR A 368 -3.41 20.64 7.91
C THR A 368 -2.40 19.54 7.63
N ASP A 369 -2.62 18.37 8.18
CA ASP A 369 -1.78 17.21 7.98
C ASP A 369 -1.84 16.87 6.49
N VAL A 370 -0.77 17.17 5.76
CA VAL A 370 -0.70 17.01 4.31
C VAL A 370 -0.41 15.54 4.03
N SER A 371 -1.29 14.88 3.27
CA SER A 371 -1.11 13.49 2.84
C SER A 371 0.16 13.34 1.98
N ARG A 372 0.96 12.30 2.23
CA ARG A 372 2.20 12.00 1.50
C ARG A 372 2.30 10.51 1.17
N LYS A 373 1.17 9.94 0.80
CA LYS A 373 1.00 8.51 0.51
C LYS A 373 1.57 8.16 -0.86
N GLY A 374 2.05 6.94 -1.01
CA GLY A 374 2.60 6.49 -2.29
C GLY A 374 1.51 6.30 -3.34
N ILE A 375 0.58 5.42 -3.05
CA ILE A 375 -0.59 5.07 -3.89
C ILE A 375 -1.83 5.17 -3.00
N LYS A 376 -2.78 6.03 -3.39
CA LYS A 376 -3.95 6.34 -2.57
C LYS A 376 -5.24 6.26 -3.37
N SER A 377 -6.28 5.67 -2.78
CA SER A 377 -7.65 5.74 -3.31
C SER A 377 -8.67 6.05 -2.23
N GLY A 378 -9.76 6.72 -2.60
CA GLY A 378 -10.81 7.09 -1.67
C GLY A 378 -11.79 5.96 -1.36
N THR A 379 -11.96 4.97 -2.23
CA THR A 379 -12.99 3.93 -2.01
C THR A 379 -12.54 2.51 -2.28
N GLN A 380 -11.72 2.28 -3.29
CA GLN A 380 -11.30 0.95 -3.69
C GLN A 380 -9.94 0.98 -4.38
N LEU A 381 -9.06 0.08 -3.99
CA LEU A 381 -7.78 -0.16 -4.62
C LEU A 381 -7.69 -1.59 -5.12
N VAL A 382 -7.31 -1.77 -6.40
CA VAL A 382 -7.02 -3.09 -6.97
C VAL A 382 -5.68 -3.06 -7.68
N ILE A 383 -4.77 -3.96 -7.31
CA ILE A 383 -3.49 -4.16 -8.00
C ILE A 383 -3.47 -5.59 -8.54
N GLU A 384 -3.54 -5.73 -9.88
CA GLU A 384 -3.51 -7.04 -10.55
C GLU A 384 -2.08 -7.54 -10.81
N GLY A 385 -1.09 -6.64 -10.79
CA GLY A 385 0.32 -6.95 -10.99
C GLY A 385 1.17 -5.70 -11.14
N GLY A 386 2.45 -5.87 -11.45
CA GLY A 386 3.40 -4.79 -11.62
C GLY A 386 4.64 -4.93 -10.73
N SER A 387 5.55 -3.96 -10.85
CA SER A 387 6.77 -3.89 -10.03
C SER A 387 6.85 -2.51 -9.39
N PHE A 388 6.95 -2.47 -8.07
CA PHE A 388 6.84 -1.27 -7.26
C PHE A 388 8.07 -1.10 -6.38
N VAL A 389 8.64 0.10 -6.40
CA VAL A 389 9.61 0.57 -5.41
C VAL A 389 9.01 1.85 -4.81
N LEU A 390 8.55 1.74 -3.57
CA LEU A 390 7.85 2.80 -2.86
C LEU A 390 8.70 3.28 -1.68
N ASN A 391 8.92 4.60 -1.61
CA ASN A 391 9.63 5.24 -0.51
C ASN A 391 8.83 6.49 -0.09
N THR A 392 8.02 6.38 0.94
CA THR A 392 6.96 7.33 1.25
C THR A 392 7.07 7.87 2.67
N ALA A 393 6.74 9.13 2.87
CA ALA A 393 6.75 9.75 4.21
C ALA A 393 5.49 9.45 5.03
N ASP A 394 4.48 8.88 4.41
CA ASP A 394 3.20 8.41 4.96
C ASP A 394 2.98 6.98 4.45
N ASP A 395 1.77 6.42 4.43
CA ASP A 395 1.51 5.07 3.94
C ASP A 395 2.01 4.85 2.52
N SER A 396 2.58 3.67 2.27
CA SER A 396 3.02 3.38 0.91
C SER A 396 1.86 3.02 -0.02
N ILE A 397 0.88 2.27 0.49
CA ILE A 397 -0.36 1.93 -0.23
C ILE A 397 -1.52 2.16 0.73
N HIS A 398 -2.46 3.03 0.34
CA HIS A 398 -3.58 3.43 1.20
C HIS A 398 -4.92 3.41 0.47
N THR A 399 -5.98 2.99 1.17
CA THR A 399 -7.35 3.21 0.73
C THR A 399 -8.30 3.45 1.90
N ASN A 400 -9.19 4.44 1.77
CA ASN A 400 -10.27 4.63 2.74
C ASN A 400 -11.38 3.55 2.60
N GLY A 401 -11.22 2.60 1.72
CA GLY A 401 -12.16 1.49 1.50
C GLY A 401 -11.46 0.14 1.52
N ASP A 402 -11.75 -0.70 0.51
CA ASP A 402 -11.16 -2.04 0.41
C ASP A 402 -9.93 -2.04 -0.52
N ALA A 403 -8.87 -2.75 -0.12
CA ALA A 403 -7.69 -2.99 -0.94
C ALA A 403 -7.60 -4.47 -1.36
N GLN A 404 -7.22 -4.71 -2.61
CA GLN A 404 -6.96 -6.04 -3.14
C GLN A 404 -5.66 -6.07 -3.93
N ILE A 405 -4.70 -6.89 -3.51
CA ILE A 405 -3.45 -7.19 -4.20
C ILE A 405 -3.55 -8.63 -4.72
N LEU A 406 -3.66 -8.77 -6.05
CA LEU A 406 -3.81 -10.07 -6.72
C LEU A 406 -2.46 -10.68 -7.06
N ASP A 407 -1.48 -9.86 -7.43
CA ASP A 407 -0.11 -10.24 -7.76
C ASP A 407 0.76 -8.96 -7.81
N GLY A 408 2.06 -9.09 -7.94
CA GLY A 408 3.02 -8.00 -8.08
C GLY A 408 4.29 -8.22 -7.29
N THR A 409 5.25 -7.33 -7.49
CA THR A 409 6.50 -7.31 -6.71
C THR A 409 6.67 -5.94 -6.09
N PHE A 410 6.79 -5.90 -4.76
CA PHE A 410 6.81 -4.67 -3.99
C PHE A 410 8.05 -4.62 -3.11
N GLU A 411 8.79 -3.52 -3.20
CA GLU A 411 9.84 -3.10 -2.26
C GLU A 411 9.34 -1.81 -1.62
N ILE A 412 9.00 -1.88 -0.34
CA ILE A 412 8.32 -0.81 0.40
C ILE A 412 9.19 -0.33 1.54
N SER A 413 9.35 1.00 1.63
CA SER A 413 9.83 1.71 2.81
C SER A 413 8.85 2.82 3.12
N SER A 414 8.13 2.71 4.22
CA SER A 414 7.05 3.62 4.61
C SER A 414 7.39 4.41 5.87
N GLY A 415 6.99 5.65 5.92
CA GLY A 415 7.08 6.49 7.12
C GLY A 415 5.90 6.31 8.06
N ASP A 416 4.88 5.61 7.60
CA ASP A 416 3.74 5.11 8.36
C ASP A 416 3.49 3.65 7.96
N ASP A 417 2.32 3.26 7.49
CA ASP A 417 2.01 1.86 7.24
C ASP A 417 2.48 1.39 5.85
N GLY A 418 2.90 0.12 5.79
CA GLY A 418 3.28 -0.48 4.51
C GLY A 418 2.10 -0.56 3.55
N VAL A 419 0.99 -1.16 4.00
CA VAL A 419 -0.30 -1.23 3.29
C VAL A 419 -1.43 -1.03 4.28
N HIS A 420 -2.24 0.01 4.08
CA HIS A 420 -3.38 0.36 4.91
C HIS A 420 -4.70 0.33 4.12
N ALA A 421 -5.73 -0.27 4.70
CA ALA A 421 -7.10 -0.21 4.21
C ALA A 421 -8.08 0.03 5.38
N ASP A 422 -8.82 1.14 5.37
CA ASP A 422 -9.90 1.37 6.37
C ASP A 422 -10.92 0.21 6.37
N GLY A 423 -11.12 -0.39 5.22
CA GLY A 423 -11.95 -1.56 5.00
C GLY A 423 -11.15 -2.86 5.04
N LYS A 424 -11.36 -3.70 4.07
CA LYS A 424 -10.74 -5.03 3.97
C LYS A 424 -9.47 -4.98 3.14
N LEU A 425 -8.38 -5.55 3.66
CA LEU A 425 -7.15 -5.83 2.92
C LEU A 425 -7.12 -7.30 2.49
N ILE A 426 -7.03 -7.55 1.19
CA ILE A 426 -6.91 -8.89 0.61
C ILE A 426 -5.59 -9.00 -0.15
N ILE A 427 -4.81 -10.04 0.15
CA ILE A 427 -3.59 -10.39 -0.59
C ILE A 427 -3.76 -11.82 -1.11
N GLU A 428 -3.85 -11.95 -2.46
CA GLU A 428 -4.05 -13.26 -3.10
C GLU A 428 -2.74 -13.93 -3.48
N ASP A 429 -1.77 -13.15 -4.00
CA ASP A 429 -0.44 -13.63 -4.40
C ASP A 429 0.52 -12.43 -4.48
N GLY A 430 1.77 -12.66 -4.91
CA GLY A 430 2.81 -11.64 -5.12
C GLY A 430 3.99 -11.77 -4.16
N ILE A 431 4.94 -10.85 -4.32
CA ILE A 431 6.12 -10.70 -3.46
C ILE A 431 6.05 -9.33 -2.81
N LEU A 432 5.78 -9.28 -1.52
CA LEU A 432 5.73 -8.05 -0.75
C LEU A 432 6.89 -8.02 0.24
N ASN A 433 7.85 -7.13 0.01
CA ASN A 433 8.94 -6.85 0.94
C ASN A 433 8.73 -5.46 1.56
N ILE A 434 8.19 -5.42 2.77
CA ILE A 434 8.06 -4.20 3.57
C ILE A 434 9.32 -4.11 4.44
N ALA A 435 10.28 -3.33 3.95
CA ALA A 435 11.63 -3.23 4.52
C ALA A 435 11.70 -2.28 5.71
N ASP A 436 10.74 -1.39 5.85
CA ASP A 436 10.55 -0.46 6.97
C ASP A 436 9.14 0.09 6.95
N SER A 437 8.45 0.12 8.12
CA SER A 437 7.12 0.70 8.30
C SER A 437 6.84 0.96 9.79
N TYR A 438 5.81 1.75 10.08
CA TYR A 438 5.21 1.83 11.41
C TYR A 438 4.43 0.55 11.67
N GLU A 439 3.30 0.31 10.98
CA GLU A 439 2.66 -1.00 10.89
C GLU A 439 2.93 -1.63 9.52
N GLY A 440 2.92 -2.96 9.47
CA GLY A 440 3.20 -3.66 8.22
C GLY A 440 2.01 -3.70 7.29
N LEU A 441 0.97 -4.39 7.71
CA LEU A 441 -0.30 -4.58 7.00
C LEU A 441 -1.45 -4.25 7.94
N GLU A 442 -2.25 -3.24 7.59
CA GLU A 442 -3.40 -2.84 8.38
C GLU A 442 -4.70 -2.94 7.60
N GLY A 443 -5.77 -3.33 8.32
CA GLY A 443 -7.12 -3.32 7.78
C GLY A 443 -8.17 -3.66 8.83
N SER A 444 -9.44 -3.33 8.60
CA SER A 444 -10.50 -3.84 9.47
C SER A 444 -10.59 -5.36 9.41
N ASN A 445 -10.26 -5.94 8.28
CA ASN A 445 -10.06 -7.37 8.07
C ASN A 445 -8.88 -7.60 7.14
N VAL A 446 -7.95 -8.47 7.51
CA VAL A 446 -6.80 -8.83 6.69
C VAL A 446 -6.93 -10.28 6.23
N GLU A 447 -6.99 -10.52 4.91
CA GLU A 447 -7.04 -11.87 4.33
C GLU A 447 -5.84 -12.12 3.44
N ILE A 448 -5.04 -13.15 3.76
CA ILE A 448 -3.87 -13.58 2.98
C ILE A 448 -4.12 -15.01 2.50
N SER A 449 -4.16 -15.20 1.18
CA SER A 449 -4.37 -16.51 0.57
C SER A 449 -3.16 -17.06 -0.18
N GLY A 450 -2.14 -16.24 -0.41
CA GLY A 450 -0.92 -16.63 -1.10
C GLY A 450 0.19 -15.59 -0.96
N GLY A 451 1.22 -15.71 -1.78
CA GLY A 451 2.34 -14.78 -1.87
C GLY A 451 3.52 -15.09 -0.95
N GLU A 452 4.58 -14.33 -1.14
CA GLU A 452 5.77 -14.29 -0.30
C GLU A 452 5.84 -12.91 0.36
N ILE A 453 5.55 -12.84 1.65
CA ILE A 453 5.35 -11.60 2.39
C ILE A 453 6.40 -11.51 3.48
N SER A 454 7.17 -10.43 3.47
CA SER A 454 8.17 -10.10 4.49
C SER A 454 7.86 -8.72 5.06
N VAL A 455 7.70 -8.63 6.38
CA VAL A 455 7.36 -7.41 7.08
C VAL A 455 8.42 -7.09 8.13
N LEU A 456 8.94 -5.86 8.10
CA LEU A 456 9.69 -5.25 9.18
C LEU A 456 8.95 -3.99 9.64
N SER A 457 8.41 -4.02 10.86
CA SER A 457 7.63 -2.92 11.44
C SER A 457 8.19 -2.44 12.77
N SER A 458 8.03 -1.15 13.03
CA SER A 458 8.40 -0.52 14.30
C SER A 458 7.30 -0.61 15.36
N ASP A 459 6.07 -0.89 14.94
CA ASP A 459 4.92 -1.27 15.75
C ASP A 459 4.41 -2.64 15.29
N ASP A 460 3.15 -2.81 14.95
CA ASP A 460 2.55 -4.11 14.66
C ASP A 460 2.91 -4.66 13.27
N GLY A 461 3.02 -5.99 13.18
CA GLY A 461 3.34 -6.65 11.92
C GLY A 461 2.12 -6.76 11.01
N ILE A 462 1.02 -7.30 11.53
CA ILE A 462 -0.30 -7.35 10.88
C ILE A 462 -1.32 -6.91 11.92
N ASN A 463 -2.08 -5.86 11.61
CA ASN A 463 -3.07 -5.28 12.49
C ASN A 463 -4.50 -5.38 11.91
N ALA A 464 -5.44 -5.89 12.69
CA ALA A 464 -6.88 -5.85 12.40
C ALA A 464 -7.63 -5.21 13.58
N ALA A 465 -7.42 -3.92 13.75
CA ALA A 465 -8.00 -3.12 14.82
C ALA A 465 -9.07 -2.12 14.33
N GLY A 466 -9.17 -1.89 13.02
CA GLY A 466 -10.09 -0.94 12.39
C GLY A 466 -9.60 0.49 12.59
N GLY A 467 -8.37 0.76 12.19
CA GLY A 467 -7.80 2.09 12.13
C GLY A 467 -8.55 2.95 11.13
N SER A 468 -8.90 4.16 11.52
CA SER A 468 -9.04 5.27 10.60
C SER A 468 -8.00 6.29 11.03
N ASP A 469 -7.23 6.83 10.11
CA ASP A 469 -6.27 7.90 10.34
C ASP A 469 -6.86 9.14 11.06
N SER A 470 -8.14 9.13 11.32
CA SER A 470 -8.87 10.20 12.01
C SER A 470 -8.67 10.25 13.54
N SER A 471 -7.53 9.83 14.06
CA SER A 471 -7.18 9.97 15.49
C SER A 471 -6.90 11.42 15.92
N GLU A 472 -7.52 12.42 15.28
CA GLU A 472 -7.48 13.84 15.64
C GLU A 472 -8.21 14.22 16.94
N GLN A 473 -8.64 13.29 17.76
CA GLN A 473 -9.06 13.64 19.10
C GLN A 473 -8.19 12.89 20.11
N GLY A 474 -7.24 13.61 20.70
CA GLY A 474 -6.37 13.18 21.80
C GLY A 474 -7.11 12.60 23.01
N GLY A 475 -7.82 11.52 22.80
CA GLY A 475 -8.26 10.56 23.76
C GLY A 475 -7.44 9.31 23.46
N PHE A 476 -6.82 8.75 24.50
CA PHE A 476 -6.32 7.39 24.42
C PHE A 476 -7.37 6.55 23.69
N PRO A 477 -7.00 5.77 22.63
CA PRO A 477 -7.91 4.78 22.10
C PRO A 477 -8.45 4.05 23.31
N GLN A 478 -9.74 4.00 23.47
CA GLN A 478 -10.32 3.13 24.45
C GLN A 478 -10.16 1.75 23.82
N ASP A 479 -8.99 1.13 24.03
CA ASP A 479 -8.81 -0.30 23.84
C ASP A 479 -10.02 -0.93 24.49
N SER A 480 -10.98 -1.30 23.69
CA SER A 480 -12.08 -2.06 24.21
C SER A 480 -11.49 -3.45 24.40
N PHE A 481 -11.01 -3.76 25.62
CA PHE A 481 -10.66 -5.11 26.07
C PHE A 481 -11.80 -6.13 25.86
N LYS A 482 -12.69 -5.82 24.95
CA LYS A 482 -13.84 -6.61 24.57
C LYS A 482 -13.72 -6.87 23.08
N GLY A 483 -13.23 -8.06 22.77
CA GLY A 483 -13.10 -8.49 21.39
C GLY A 483 -14.37 -8.27 20.55
N ASP A 484 -14.21 -7.98 19.28
CA ASP A 484 -15.28 -7.73 18.31
C ASP A 484 -15.14 -8.72 17.12
N GLU A 485 -16.21 -9.45 16.83
CA GLU A 485 -16.27 -10.41 15.71
C GLU A 485 -16.14 -9.77 14.33
N ASN A 486 -16.22 -8.44 14.23
CA ASN A 486 -16.05 -7.71 12.98
C ASN A 486 -14.59 -7.60 12.53
N TYR A 487 -13.64 -7.78 13.43
CA TYR A 487 -12.21 -7.76 13.12
C TYR A 487 -11.67 -9.17 12.96
N LYS A 488 -10.91 -9.39 11.90
CA LYS A 488 -10.37 -10.73 11.63
C LYS A 488 -9.11 -10.69 10.78
N ILE A 489 -8.14 -11.52 11.18
CA ILE A 489 -7.01 -11.89 10.33
C ILE A 489 -7.20 -13.33 9.89
N LEU A 490 -7.23 -13.57 8.58
CA LEU A 490 -7.34 -14.88 7.96
C LEU A 490 -6.12 -15.15 7.09
N ILE A 491 -5.31 -16.15 7.44
CA ILE A 491 -4.19 -16.62 6.62
C ILE A 491 -4.52 -18.02 6.14
N SER A 492 -4.74 -18.18 4.84
CA SER A 492 -5.10 -19.47 4.23
C SER A 492 -4.02 -20.04 3.30
N GLY A 493 -2.95 -19.28 3.07
CA GLY A 493 -1.81 -19.69 2.24
C GLY A 493 -0.66 -18.70 2.31
N GLY A 494 0.35 -18.91 1.47
CA GLY A 494 1.53 -18.07 1.37
C GLY A 494 2.63 -18.37 2.38
N ASN A 495 3.72 -17.62 2.27
CA ASN A 495 4.84 -17.59 3.22
C ASN A 495 4.90 -16.19 3.84
N VAL A 496 4.55 -16.07 5.10
CA VAL A 496 4.46 -14.80 5.81
C VAL A 496 5.55 -14.76 6.88
N SER A 497 6.47 -13.83 6.78
CA SER A 497 7.57 -13.59 7.72
C SER A 497 7.45 -12.20 8.31
N ILE A 498 7.31 -12.11 9.61
CA ILE A 498 7.06 -10.87 10.35
C ILE A 498 8.18 -10.63 11.35
N ASN A 499 8.67 -9.40 11.38
CA ASN A 499 9.59 -8.90 12.40
C ASN A 499 9.05 -7.57 12.95
N ALA A 500 8.23 -7.65 13.99
CA ALA A 500 7.51 -6.52 14.57
C ALA A 500 8.06 -6.12 15.94
N SER A 501 8.06 -4.83 16.25
CA SER A 501 8.49 -4.34 17.57
C SER A 501 7.31 -4.12 18.52
N GLY A 502 6.11 -3.85 18.00
CA GLY A 502 4.81 -4.02 18.62
C GLY A 502 4.33 -5.48 18.52
N ASP A 503 3.04 -5.71 18.43
CA ASP A 503 2.50 -7.05 18.31
C ASP A 503 2.85 -7.69 16.95
N GLY A 504 3.17 -8.99 16.97
CA GLY A 504 3.49 -9.68 15.72
C GLY A 504 2.29 -9.76 14.81
N ILE A 505 1.18 -10.28 15.34
CA ILE A 505 -0.12 -10.33 14.70
C ILE A 505 -1.14 -9.89 15.74
N ASP A 506 -1.78 -8.74 15.52
CA ASP A 506 -2.83 -8.18 16.38
C ASP A 506 -4.20 -8.22 15.71
N SER A 507 -5.20 -8.67 16.46
CA SER A 507 -6.59 -8.57 16.05
C SER A 507 -7.48 -8.23 17.23
N ASN A 508 -8.19 -7.14 17.16
CA ASN A 508 -9.28 -6.86 18.11
C ASN A 508 -10.39 -7.93 18.08
N GLY A 509 -10.33 -8.91 17.19
CA GLY A 509 -11.26 -10.01 17.03
C GLY A 509 -10.60 -11.38 16.99
N ASN A 510 -10.58 -11.99 15.81
CA ASN A 510 -10.12 -13.36 15.62
C ASN A 510 -8.89 -13.44 14.72
N ILE A 511 -8.00 -14.37 15.03
CA ILE A 511 -6.94 -14.84 14.15
C ILE A 511 -7.29 -16.27 13.70
N GLU A 512 -7.29 -16.52 12.39
CA GLU A 512 -7.51 -17.86 11.81
C GLU A 512 -6.43 -18.19 10.80
N ILE A 513 -5.67 -19.28 11.05
CA ILE A 513 -4.67 -19.78 10.13
C ILE A 513 -5.17 -21.13 9.61
N SER A 514 -5.41 -21.23 8.30
CA SER A 514 -5.90 -22.46 7.67
C SER A 514 -4.94 -23.05 6.64
N GLY A 515 -3.80 -22.39 6.40
CA GLY A 515 -2.76 -22.85 5.50
C GLY A 515 -1.55 -21.91 5.49
N GLY A 516 -0.53 -22.26 4.70
CA GLY A 516 0.69 -21.48 4.58
C GLY A 516 1.71 -21.70 5.70
N VAL A 517 2.76 -20.88 5.67
CA VAL A 517 3.82 -20.84 6.68
C VAL A 517 3.88 -19.43 7.27
N VAL A 518 3.65 -19.31 8.56
CA VAL A 518 3.63 -18.04 9.28
C VAL A 518 4.74 -18.03 10.32
N LEU A 519 5.71 -17.15 10.16
CA LEU A 519 6.89 -17.01 11.00
C LEU A 519 6.91 -15.62 11.62
N VAL A 520 6.89 -15.54 12.95
CA VAL A 520 6.82 -14.26 13.67
C VAL A 520 8.01 -14.13 14.61
N ASP A 521 8.80 -13.11 14.38
CA ASP A 521 9.74 -12.53 15.33
C ASP A 521 9.06 -11.32 16.00
N GLY A 522 8.32 -11.55 17.06
CA GLY A 522 7.52 -10.58 17.78
C GLY A 522 8.33 -9.67 18.72
N PRO A 523 7.66 -8.95 19.63
CA PRO A 523 8.28 -7.95 20.49
C PRO A 523 9.23 -8.56 21.52
N ILE A 524 10.22 -7.75 21.92
CA ILE A 524 11.10 -8.04 23.06
C ILE A 524 10.60 -7.36 24.35
N SER A 525 9.69 -6.40 24.23
CA SER A 525 9.08 -5.70 25.36
C SER A 525 8.03 -6.58 26.04
N GLY A 526 7.85 -6.45 27.35
CA GLY A 526 6.85 -7.26 28.09
C GLY A 526 5.42 -6.68 28.02
N GLY A 527 5.20 -5.63 27.25
CA GLY A 527 3.90 -4.98 27.09
C GLY A 527 3.10 -5.46 25.87
N GLU A 528 3.79 -6.17 24.95
CA GLU A 528 3.29 -6.62 23.66
C GLU A 528 3.51 -8.13 23.50
N GLY A 529 2.86 -8.79 22.53
CA GLY A 529 2.91 -10.23 22.26
C GLY A 529 3.28 -10.58 20.82
N ALA A 530 3.81 -11.78 20.58
CA ALA A 530 3.98 -12.27 19.21
C ALA A 530 2.62 -12.53 18.53
N LEU A 531 1.58 -12.79 19.33
CA LEU A 531 0.18 -12.85 18.95
C LEU A 531 -0.60 -12.07 20.01
N ASP A 532 -1.47 -11.14 19.58
CA ASP A 532 -2.54 -10.56 20.41
C ASP A 532 -3.89 -10.73 19.70
N TYR A 533 -4.94 -11.07 20.48
CA TYR A 533 -6.27 -11.25 19.92
C TYR A 533 -7.36 -11.04 20.98
N GLY A 534 -8.41 -10.38 20.56
CA GLY A 534 -9.52 -10.04 21.45
C GLY A 534 -10.47 -11.23 21.73
N LEU A 535 -10.59 -12.19 20.83
CA LEU A 535 -11.51 -13.34 20.93
C LEU A 535 -10.79 -14.68 20.88
N GLU A 536 -10.43 -15.18 19.68
CA GLU A 536 -9.85 -16.50 19.47
C GLU A 536 -8.74 -16.46 18.42
N ALA A 537 -7.68 -17.24 18.65
CA ALA A 537 -6.66 -17.52 17.65
C ALA A 537 -6.65 -19.01 17.34
N LYS A 538 -7.02 -19.40 16.10
CA LYS A 538 -7.17 -20.78 15.67
C LYS A 538 -6.22 -21.15 14.56
N ILE A 539 -5.73 -22.38 14.60
CA ILE A 539 -5.06 -23.00 13.47
C ILE A 539 -5.80 -24.27 13.07
N THR A 540 -6.19 -24.34 11.78
CA THR A 540 -6.88 -25.50 11.19
C THR A 540 -6.05 -26.17 10.10
N GLY A 541 -4.93 -25.55 9.68
CA GLY A 541 -3.95 -26.07 8.73
C GLY A 541 -2.73 -25.17 8.65
N GLY A 542 -1.66 -25.64 8.01
CA GLY A 542 -0.41 -24.89 7.85
C GLY A 542 0.52 -24.95 9.06
N ILE A 543 1.41 -23.97 9.12
CA ILE A 543 2.46 -23.86 10.14
C ILE A 543 2.44 -22.47 10.75
N LEU A 544 2.53 -22.42 12.07
CA LEU A 544 2.78 -21.19 12.82
C LEU A 544 3.99 -21.34 13.73
N VAL A 545 4.91 -20.41 13.64
CA VAL A 545 5.95 -20.19 14.65
C VAL A 545 5.90 -18.72 15.07
N ALA A 546 5.69 -18.46 16.36
CA ALA A 546 5.61 -17.10 16.88
C ALA A 546 6.47 -16.99 18.15
N ALA A 547 7.61 -16.31 18.03
CA ALA A 547 8.57 -16.07 19.11
C ALA A 547 8.45 -14.62 19.60
N GLY A 548 8.55 -14.40 20.91
CA GLY A 548 8.48 -13.04 21.46
C GLY A 548 8.67 -12.97 22.96
N SER A 549 8.25 -11.87 23.57
CA SER A 549 8.30 -11.68 25.03
C SER A 549 7.39 -12.69 25.74
N SER A 550 7.59 -12.86 27.05
CA SER A 550 6.69 -13.69 27.87
C SER A 550 5.63 -12.88 28.62
N GLY A 551 5.64 -11.53 28.47
CA GLY A 551 4.81 -10.65 29.28
C GLY A 551 3.34 -10.67 28.90
N MET A 552 3.03 -10.53 27.60
CA MET A 552 1.68 -10.59 27.02
C MET A 552 1.48 -11.83 26.14
N ALA A 553 2.37 -12.82 26.27
CA ALA A 553 2.36 -14.00 25.43
C ALA A 553 1.05 -14.79 25.48
N GLN A 554 0.39 -14.94 24.35
CA GLN A 554 -0.83 -15.72 24.15
C GLN A 554 -0.54 -16.95 23.28
N GLY A 555 -1.12 -18.11 23.65
CA GLY A 555 -1.08 -19.34 22.86
C GLY A 555 -2.36 -19.49 22.03
N LEU A 556 -2.41 -20.48 21.16
CA LEU A 556 -3.57 -20.77 20.33
C LEU A 556 -4.77 -21.27 21.14
N SER A 557 -5.97 -21.05 20.65
CA SER A 557 -7.24 -21.49 21.25
C SER A 557 -7.40 -23.01 21.22
N SER A 558 -8.08 -23.55 22.22
CA SER A 558 -8.27 -25.00 22.41
C SER A 558 -9.20 -25.65 21.37
N ASP A 559 -9.88 -24.88 20.56
CA ASP A 559 -10.74 -25.32 19.45
C ASP A 559 -10.05 -25.27 18.07
N SER A 560 -8.71 -25.09 18.06
CA SER A 560 -7.88 -25.37 16.90
C SER A 560 -7.98 -26.83 16.46
N GLU A 561 -7.68 -27.12 15.19
CA GLU A 561 -7.67 -28.49 14.66
C GLU A 561 -6.23 -29.06 14.57
N VAL A 562 -5.22 -28.19 14.52
CA VAL A 562 -3.80 -28.55 14.51
C VAL A 562 -3.21 -28.33 15.89
N PRO A 563 -2.48 -29.33 16.46
CA PRO A 563 -1.85 -29.18 17.75
C PRO A 563 -0.79 -28.10 17.81
N SER A 564 -0.66 -27.47 18.97
CA SER A 564 0.36 -26.45 19.22
C SER A 564 1.05 -26.64 20.57
N VAL A 565 2.31 -26.23 20.63
CA VAL A 565 3.10 -26.16 21.86
C VAL A 565 3.54 -24.71 22.07
N MET A 566 3.14 -24.15 23.20
CA MET A 566 3.66 -22.88 23.67
C MET A 566 4.71 -23.13 24.74
N LEU A 567 5.95 -22.74 24.48
CA LEU A 567 7.09 -22.93 25.37
C LEU A 567 7.48 -21.59 26.01
N TYR A 568 7.59 -21.58 27.33
CA TYR A 568 8.09 -20.43 28.11
C TYR A 568 9.49 -20.75 28.65
N PHE A 569 10.41 -19.80 28.44
CA PHE A 569 11.75 -19.86 29.02
C PHE A 569 11.81 -19.08 30.35
N ASN A 570 12.59 -19.60 31.31
CA ASN A 570 12.80 -18.89 32.59
C ASN A 570 13.64 -17.63 32.43
N GLU A 571 14.57 -17.65 31.50
CA GLU A 571 15.46 -16.53 31.16
C GLU A 571 15.24 -16.14 29.69
N VAL A 572 15.51 -14.88 29.35
CA VAL A 572 15.49 -14.40 27.96
C VAL A 572 16.53 -15.19 27.15
N GLN A 573 16.13 -15.71 26.02
CA GLN A 573 17.01 -16.39 25.07
C GLN A 573 17.66 -15.35 24.15
N GLU A 574 18.96 -15.53 23.87
CA GLU A 574 19.66 -14.67 22.92
C GLU A 574 19.10 -14.85 21.50
N ALA A 575 19.08 -13.77 20.74
CA ALA A 575 18.78 -13.82 19.29
C ALA A 575 19.61 -14.93 18.61
N GLN A 576 19.02 -15.53 17.57
CA GLN A 576 19.63 -16.64 16.82
C GLN A 576 19.82 -17.96 17.61
N THR A 577 19.21 -18.07 18.77
CA THR A 577 19.15 -19.35 19.49
C THR A 577 18.03 -20.19 18.91
N ARG A 578 18.39 -21.23 18.16
CA ARG A 578 17.45 -22.14 17.48
C ARG A 578 16.56 -22.89 18.49
N VAL A 579 15.28 -23.03 18.17
CA VAL A 579 14.34 -23.95 18.86
C VAL A 579 13.87 -25.00 17.86
N THR A 580 13.88 -26.27 18.27
CA THR A 580 13.49 -27.38 17.40
C THR A 580 12.60 -28.37 18.15
N ILE A 581 11.55 -28.84 17.50
CA ILE A 581 10.75 -30.02 17.94
C ILE A 581 11.20 -31.23 17.13
N LEU A 582 11.54 -32.31 17.83
CA LEU A 582 11.86 -33.61 17.25
C LEU A 582 10.81 -34.64 17.60
N ASP A 583 10.53 -35.57 16.68
CA ASP A 583 9.73 -36.77 16.95
C ASP A 583 10.52 -37.87 17.72
N GLU A 584 9.91 -39.01 17.99
CA GLU A 584 10.52 -40.14 18.68
C GLU A 584 11.71 -40.76 17.90
N ASP A 585 11.73 -40.59 16.59
CA ASP A 585 12.80 -41.07 15.69
C ASP A 585 13.91 -40.01 15.48
N ASN A 586 13.85 -38.86 16.15
CA ASN A 586 14.71 -37.67 16.03
C ASN A 586 14.63 -36.97 14.66
N ASN A 587 13.50 -37.08 13.96
CA ASN A 587 13.26 -36.25 12.80
C ASN A 587 12.81 -34.85 13.25
N VAL A 588 13.21 -33.83 12.49
CA VAL A 588 12.76 -32.44 12.70
C VAL A 588 11.30 -32.32 12.29
N ILE A 589 10.47 -31.84 13.19
CA ILE A 589 9.06 -31.49 12.94
C ILE A 589 8.97 -29.99 12.58
N ILE A 590 9.54 -29.13 13.42
CA ILE A 590 9.69 -27.70 13.23
C ILE A 590 11.03 -27.29 13.82
N SER A 591 11.75 -26.45 13.10
CA SER A 591 12.97 -25.81 13.59
C SER A 591 12.96 -24.34 13.17
N PHE A 592 13.15 -23.43 14.12
CA PHE A 592 13.13 -22.00 13.87
C PHE A 592 14.29 -21.30 14.58
N VAL A 593 14.82 -20.26 13.95
CA VAL A 593 15.88 -19.39 14.47
C VAL A 593 15.32 -17.98 14.61
N PRO A 594 14.82 -17.61 15.81
CA PRO A 594 14.36 -16.25 16.07
C PRO A 594 15.48 -15.23 15.82
N GLN A 595 15.13 -14.13 15.13
CA GLN A 595 16.09 -13.08 14.77
C GLN A 595 16.33 -12.09 15.92
N LYS A 596 15.44 -12.05 16.89
CA LYS A 596 15.48 -11.21 18.09
C LYS A 596 15.61 -12.05 19.35
N GLU A 597 15.86 -11.39 20.49
CA GLU A 597 15.73 -12.00 21.80
C GLU A 597 14.26 -12.40 22.05
N TYR A 598 14.05 -13.50 22.73
CA TYR A 598 12.71 -14.00 23.02
C TYR A 598 12.65 -14.74 24.35
N GLN A 599 11.46 -14.85 24.94
CA GLN A 599 11.24 -15.58 26.19
C GLN A 599 10.03 -16.52 26.12
N SER A 600 9.28 -16.49 25.01
CA SER A 600 8.22 -17.44 24.70
C SER A 600 8.25 -17.78 23.20
N ILE A 601 7.73 -18.95 22.85
CA ILE A 601 7.55 -19.35 21.46
C ILE A 601 6.36 -20.29 21.34
N VAL A 602 5.48 -20.02 20.36
CA VAL A 602 4.40 -20.90 19.91
C VAL A 602 4.87 -21.67 18.69
N LEU A 603 4.68 -22.95 18.68
CA LEU A 603 5.06 -23.86 17.59
C LEU A 603 3.85 -24.73 17.24
N SER A 604 3.37 -24.66 15.99
CA SER A 604 2.25 -25.47 15.50
C SER A 604 2.51 -25.96 14.09
N SER A 605 2.21 -27.23 13.84
CA SER A 605 2.35 -27.89 12.54
C SER A 605 1.42 -29.09 12.45
N GLU A 606 0.90 -29.38 11.27
CA GLU A 606 0.13 -30.59 10.97
C GLU A 606 0.90 -31.92 11.24
N LYS A 607 2.23 -31.85 11.42
CA LYS A 607 3.06 -33.00 11.80
C LYS A 607 3.02 -33.32 13.30
N LEU A 608 2.45 -32.43 14.12
CA LEU A 608 2.19 -32.73 15.53
C LEU A 608 0.89 -33.52 15.67
N GLU A 609 0.90 -34.59 16.43
CA GLU A 609 -0.25 -35.48 16.61
C GLU A 609 -0.58 -35.65 18.10
N GLU A 610 -1.87 -35.66 18.42
CA GLU A 610 -2.33 -35.95 19.78
C GLU A 610 -1.92 -37.39 20.22
N GLY A 611 -1.47 -37.49 21.44
CA GLY A 611 -1.00 -38.73 22.06
C GLY A 611 0.48 -39.02 21.86
N ASN A 612 1.15 -38.35 20.94
CA ASN A 612 2.58 -38.51 20.69
C ASN A 612 3.43 -37.63 21.61
N THR A 613 4.66 -38.08 21.84
CA THR A 613 5.66 -37.38 22.66
C THR A 613 6.76 -36.83 21.76
N TYR A 614 7.11 -35.58 21.97
CA TYR A 614 8.12 -34.86 21.21
C TYR A 614 9.23 -34.33 22.12
N THR A 615 10.44 -34.17 21.56
CA THR A 615 11.57 -33.61 22.28
C THR A 615 11.81 -32.17 21.82
N LEU A 616 11.85 -31.25 22.78
CA LEU A 616 12.20 -29.82 22.55
C LEU A 616 13.70 -29.64 22.73
N MET A 617 14.33 -29.03 21.73
CA MET A 617 15.77 -28.78 21.66
C MET A 617 16.06 -27.31 21.57
N SER A 618 17.19 -26.85 22.12
CA SER A 618 17.73 -25.48 21.98
C SER A 618 19.11 -25.51 21.36
N GLY A 619 19.38 -24.51 20.49
CA GLY A 619 20.64 -24.36 19.77
C GLY A 619 20.81 -25.39 18.66
N GLY A 620 22.05 -25.55 18.20
CA GLY A 620 22.40 -26.47 17.11
C GLY A 620 22.17 -25.91 15.72
N THR A 621 22.41 -26.75 14.70
CA THR A 621 22.25 -26.41 13.27
C THR A 621 21.57 -27.56 12.55
N ILE A 622 20.86 -27.26 11.47
CA ILE A 622 20.30 -28.26 10.57
C ILE A 622 21.34 -28.57 9.48
N GLU A 623 21.62 -29.85 9.25
CA GLU A 623 22.63 -30.28 8.28
C GLU A 623 22.24 -29.88 6.84
N GLY A 624 23.05 -29.04 6.22
CA GLY A 624 22.88 -28.63 4.81
C GLY A 624 21.92 -27.46 4.57
N GLU A 625 21.35 -26.86 5.60
CA GLU A 625 20.47 -25.71 5.51
C GLU A 625 21.04 -24.48 6.23
N ASP A 626 20.95 -23.33 5.56
CA ASP A 626 21.34 -22.01 6.08
C ASP A 626 20.09 -21.11 6.19
N THR A 627 18.95 -21.73 6.64
CA THR A 627 17.66 -21.05 6.72
C THR A 627 17.22 -20.85 8.16
N ASN A 628 16.39 -19.82 8.41
CA ASN A 628 15.78 -19.56 9.73
C ASN A 628 14.78 -20.62 10.12
N PHE A 629 14.17 -21.29 9.15
CA PHE A 629 13.09 -22.22 9.33
C PHE A 629 13.35 -23.53 8.59
N ALA A 630 12.99 -24.66 9.21
CA ALA A 630 13.04 -25.98 8.59
C ALA A 630 11.94 -26.89 9.17
N GLU A 631 11.37 -27.75 8.33
CA GLU A 631 10.38 -28.78 8.67
C GLU A 631 10.92 -30.20 8.57
N ASP A 632 12.15 -30.36 8.16
CA ASP A 632 12.87 -31.62 8.06
C ASP A 632 14.38 -31.41 8.23
N GLY A 633 15.16 -32.43 8.03
CA GLY A 633 16.60 -32.36 8.19
C GLY A 633 17.09 -33.01 9.49
N LYS A 634 18.38 -32.88 9.69
CA LYS A 634 19.05 -33.48 10.84
C LYS A 634 19.65 -32.40 11.73
N LEU A 635 19.20 -32.39 12.98
CA LEU A 635 19.70 -31.44 13.97
C LEU A 635 21.04 -31.94 14.55
N GLU A 636 22.06 -31.09 14.60
CA GLU A 636 23.36 -31.36 15.18
C GLU A 636 23.76 -30.30 16.20
N GLY A 637 24.37 -30.74 17.31
CA GLY A 637 24.97 -29.84 18.32
C GLY A 637 23.98 -29.13 19.24
N ALA A 638 22.69 -29.48 19.19
CA ALA A 638 21.66 -28.91 20.07
C ALA A 638 21.67 -29.55 21.49
N GLN A 639 21.06 -28.84 22.41
CA GLN A 639 20.83 -29.28 23.78
C GLN A 639 19.34 -29.62 23.99
N GLU A 640 19.04 -30.75 24.57
CA GLU A 640 17.69 -31.12 24.99
C GLU A 640 17.22 -30.18 26.13
N LEU A 641 16.04 -29.60 25.95
CA LEU A 641 15.34 -28.85 27.01
C LEU A 641 14.45 -29.74 27.83
N THR A 642 13.44 -30.33 27.19
CA THR A 642 12.44 -31.21 27.82
C THR A 642 11.71 -32.01 26.77
N THR A 643 10.84 -32.91 27.23
CA THR A 643 9.87 -33.63 26.38
C THR A 643 8.45 -33.16 26.66
N VAL A 644 7.61 -33.17 25.65
CA VAL A 644 6.19 -32.81 25.74
C VAL A 644 5.33 -33.88 25.11
N THR A 645 4.29 -34.33 25.82
CA THR A 645 3.26 -35.20 25.25
C THR A 645 2.05 -34.32 24.88
N ILE A 646 1.59 -34.41 23.65
CA ILE A 646 0.42 -33.65 23.15
C ILE A 646 -0.85 -34.38 23.64
N ASP A 647 -1.35 -34.04 24.82
CA ASP A 647 -2.57 -34.56 25.40
C ASP A 647 -3.76 -33.59 25.31
N GLN A 648 -3.54 -32.45 24.68
CA GLN A 648 -4.54 -31.44 24.36
C GLN A 648 -4.05 -30.62 23.15
N ILE A 649 -4.98 -30.06 22.35
CA ILE A 649 -4.70 -29.33 21.10
C ILE A 649 -3.77 -28.14 21.34
N SER A 650 -3.99 -27.38 22.40
CA SER A 650 -3.11 -26.26 22.77
C SER A 650 -2.41 -26.56 24.08
N LYS A 651 -1.11 -26.83 24.02
CA LYS A 651 -0.30 -27.24 25.17
C LYS A 651 0.68 -26.13 25.54
N SER A 652 0.62 -25.65 26.79
CA SER A 652 1.56 -24.65 27.30
C SER A 652 2.45 -25.26 28.40
N ILE A 653 3.77 -25.08 28.25
CA ILE A 653 4.76 -25.63 29.20
C ILE A 653 5.91 -24.64 29.43
N SER A 654 6.59 -24.78 30.55
CA SER A 654 7.90 -24.19 30.79
C SER A 654 9.03 -25.06 30.22
N GLU A 655 10.23 -24.54 30.10
CA GLU A 655 11.43 -25.25 29.61
C GLU A 655 11.81 -26.47 30.44
N ASP A 656 11.33 -26.57 31.68
CA ASP A 656 11.52 -27.76 32.57
C ASP A 656 10.39 -28.80 32.43
N GLY A 657 9.47 -28.63 31.48
CA GLY A 657 8.33 -29.51 31.25
C GLY A 657 7.13 -29.28 32.17
N THR A 658 7.19 -28.29 33.05
CA THR A 658 6.05 -27.96 33.94
C THR A 658 4.93 -27.34 33.11
N GLU A 659 3.70 -27.88 33.24
CA GLU A 659 2.52 -27.31 32.56
C GLU A 659 2.20 -25.92 33.09
N ARG A 660 1.77 -25.04 32.16
CA ARG A 660 1.26 -23.69 32.42
C ARG A 660 -0.19 -23.57 31.96
N GLU A 661 -0.94 -22.70 32.61
CA GLU A 661 -2.25 -22.30 32.07
C GLU A 661 -2.02 -21.40 30.84
N ASN A 662 -2.73 -21.69 29.76
CA ASN A 662 -2.74 -20.82 28.59
C ASN A 662 -3.54 -19.56 28.94
N LEU A 663 -2.94 -18.39 28.85
CA LEU A 663 -3.58 -17.10 29.16
C LEU A 663 -4.37 -16.54 27.97
N GLY A 664 -4.61 -17.31 26.93
CA GLY A 664 -5.35 -16.89 25.74
C GLY A 664 -6.73 -16.30 26.09
N GLY A 665 -7.01 -15.09 25.64
CA GLY A 665 -8.34 -14.49 25.60
C GLY A 665 -8.96 -14.02 26.92
N MET A 666 -8.24 -13.93 28.04
CA MET A 666 -8.78 -13.46 29.33
C MET A 666 -7.91 -12.40 30.02
N MET A 667 -7.80 -11.21 29.45
CA MET A 667 -7.49 -10.00 30.23
C MET A 667 -8.69 -9.05 30.30
N GLY A 668 -9.85 -9.55 30.61
CA GLY A 668 -11.07 -8.76 30.79
C GLY A 668 -11.71 -8.93 32.16
N ALA A 669 -11.09 -8.49 33.27
CA ALA A 669 -11.73 -7.88 34.44
C ALA A 669 -10.73 -7.66 35.60
N PRO A 670 -10.36 -6.42 35.97
CA PRO A 670 -9.73 -6.16 37.26
C PRO A 670 -10.82 -6.24 38.36
N GLY A 671 -10.95 -7.36 39.03
CA GLY A 671 -11.84 -7.41 40.16
C GLY A 671 -12.31 -8.77 40.63
N GLN A 672 -11.42 -9.66 40.99
CA GLN A 672 -11.68 -10.62 42.08
C GLN A 672 -10.36 -11.15 42.63
N ARG A 673 -9.74 -10.40 43.52
CA ARG A 673 -8.80 -11.01 44.48
C ARG A 673 -9.63 -11.63 45.57
N MET A 674 -9.55 -12.97 45.73
CA MET A 674 -9.90 -13.65 46.98
C MET A 674 -8.86 -13.38 48.07
#